data_c0206b49aed86b4341767e08474090b5
#
_entry.id   c0206b49aed86b4341767e08474090b5
#
_cell.length_a   1.000
_cell.length_b   1.000
_cell.length_c   1.000
_cell.angle_alpha   90.00
_cell.angle_beta   90.00
_cell.angle_gamma   90.00
#
_symmetry.space_group_name_H-M   'P 1'
#
loop_
_entity.id
_entity.type
_entity.pdbx_description
1 polymer ?
#
loop_
_entity_poly.entity_id
_entity_poly.type
_entity_poly.pdbx_seq_one_letter_code
_entity_poly.pdbx_strand_id
1 'polypeptide(L)'
;MGNFRVKYILSVATLLLFTQIVFGFAPTHRANSSEVAHTEKFLQDTVRPTQRREARAASNEARSNARRNARNNANDTIKDTVTVSDTLAITIPDSTVRQAKAALTMPITGRATDSLHYDLRTKRVYLYEKGEVTYDKFNLKADFMDIDLNTNNVLAYGRPDSVDGKPIMTRPMFTEGATSLNMDTIIYNMDSQRAKINNIATQQGDGWLIGQTVKKMEDNTINIADGMYTTCDQTDNPHFYYTMNKAKVIPNKKVIMGGGHLTIEEIDIPFLGLPEGFFPISSGPKSGILMPTYGEEARRGFYLRGLGYYFTFSDHMDLTLTGGYYTLGSWEAQAISRYMKRYKYSGNFNFNYASIRSGDKGDIDYVKQNTFQLQWTHSQDPKANPGSTFSASVNLSSSGYSKYSATNLNDMLSTQTNSSIAYSKSWAGTPFSLAMNMAVSQNSQSQAISATLPNISFNVAKFFPLKRKLKQGKDRWYEKISMSYSTKMSNSVSAKESDIFTKETLQNMKNGIQHTIPVQASFNALNYLNITPSINYTERWYFKKTEREWNSQTNKLEELEPEYGFYRLYNYNAALSFSTTVYGTWQVKDRYKDMKLQALRHTITPSISLSYAPDFSKQKYGFFKTVQSDSTGRVTVYSPFQGNVYGIPPATESGAMNFSLSQSLEAKVRSNRDSTGIRKIKIIDDLTIGGSYNFLADSMKLSTISISLRSTISSKFGINLRATLDPYEVTPEGRRYDKLTWRRGNLGRITNTGWSFGYTFKSRDSSIPAINDINSIPPENMNPFYDPYGTMDPVLRRQYMAQSYYDFSLPWNVGLNYNVNYSVQYVNNGTTGVKRNITQTIGFNGSITFSEKMSATVSGGYDISNNRLTTSSINISRDLHCWQMSFSWIPFGHYKSWSFHIGVKAASLKDLKYDKSQSMYDNIY
;
A
#
# COMPACT_ATOMS: atom_id res chain seq x y z
N MET A 1 24.39 25.18 -23.14
CA MET A 1 24.33 24.09 -22.15
C MET A 1 24.17 24.52 -20.68
N GLY A 2 24.50 25.75 -20.32
CA GLY A 2 24.36 26.26 -18.93
C GLY A 2 22.92 26.60 -18.50
N ASN A 3 22.06 27.00 -19.43
CA ASN A 3 20.70 27.45 -19.11
C ASN A 3 19.68 26.33 -18.85
N PHE A 4 20.00 25.08 -19.18
CA PHE A 4 19.10 23.95 -19.00
C PHE A 4 19.07 23.45 -17.54
N ARG A 5 20.22 23.53 -16.83
CA ARG A 5 20.35 23.11 -15.45
C ARG A 5 19.61 24.01 -14.45
N VAL A 6 19.57 25.30 -14.71
CA VAL A 6 18.92 26.28 -13.83
C VAL A 6 17.40 26.24 -13.95
N LYS A 7 16.85 25.94 -15.14
CA LYS A 7 15.39 25.86 -15.36
C LYS A 7 14.74 24.65 -14.69
N TYR A 8 15.39 23.49 -14.67
CA TYR A 8 14.87 22.31 -13.97
C TYR A 8 14.91 22.47 -12.44
N ILE A 9 15.94 23.09 -11.91
CA ILE A 9 16.05 23.41 -10.48
C ILE A 9 14.99 24.44 -10.08
N LEU A 10 14.73 25.43 -10.92
CA LEU A 10 13.66 26.41 -10.67
C LEU A 10 12.27 25.80 -10.74
N SER A 11 11.99 24.83 -11.62
CA SER A 11 10.68 24.18 -11.69
C SER A 11 10.40 23.25 -10.52
N VAL A 12 11.42 22.58 -9.99
CA VAL A 12 11.31 21.82 -8.74
C VAL A 12 11.19 22.77 -7.54
N ALA A 13 11.91 23.90 -7.56
CA ALA A 13 11.81 24.94 -6.52
C ALA A 13 10.45 25.67 -6.57
N THR A 14 9.85 25.88 -7.75
CA THR A 14 8.48 26.42 -7.85
C THR A 14 7.44 25.42 -7.41
N LEU A 15 7.63 24.11 -7.64
CA LEU A 15 6.76 23.08 -7.09
C LEU A 15 6.85 23.01 -5.56
N LEU A 16 8.06 23.16 -5.01
CA LEU A 16 8.29 23.23 -3.55
C LEU A 16 7.82 24.55 -2.94
N LEU A 17 7.93 25.67 -3.64
CA LEU A 17 7.35 26.96 -3.21
C LEU A 17 5.82 26.94 -3.26
N PHE A 18 5.23 26.24 -4.23
CA PHE A 18 3.77 26.06 -4.28
C PHE A 18 3.26 25.21 -3.12
N THR A 19 4.03 24.21 -2.68
CA THR A 19 3.71 23.44 -1.47
C THR A 19 3.80 24.33 -0.21
N GLN A 20 4.74 25.25 -0.13
CA GLN A 20 4.82 26.23 0.99
C GLN A 20 3.66 27.22 0.95
N ILE A 21 3.21 27.66 -0.22
CA ILE A 21 2.05 28.56 -0.35
C ILE A 21 0.76 27.82 0.04
N VAL A 22 0.60 26.55 -0.31
CA VAL A 22 -0.56 25.73 0.10
C VAL A 22 -0.53 25.42 1.60
N PHE A 23 0.65 25.27 2.20
CA PHE A 23 0.80 25.05 3.65
C PHE A 23 0.83 26.35 4.46
N GLY A 24 1.18 27.49 3.85
CA GLY A 24 1.26 28.80 4.50
C GLY A 24 -0.09 29.50 4.71
N PHE A 25 -1.16 29.03 4.06
CA PHE A 25 -2.51 29.58 4.22
C PHE A 25 -3.44 28.72 5.10
N ALA A 26 -2.90 27.88 5.96
CA ALA A 26 -3.69 27.34 7.06
C ALA A 26 -3.73 28.40 8.18
N PRO A 27 -4.86 29.07 8.42
CA PRO A 27 -4.95 30.00 9.53
C PRO A 27 -4.77 29.21 10.82
N THR A 28 -3.75 29.56 11.59
CA THR A 28 -3.60 29.14 12.97
C THR A 28 -4.68 29.86 13.80
N HIS A 29 -5.93 29.48 13.64
CA HIS A 29 -6.94 29.82 14.62
C HIS A 29 -6.76 28.95 15.86
N ARG A 30 -6.08 29.50 16.84
CA ARG A 30 -6.32 29.15 18.22
C ARG A 30 -7.78 29.52 18.50
N ALA A 31 -8.68 28.59 18.36
CA ALA A 31 -10.02 28.75 18.89
C ALA A 31 -9.94 28.67 20.40
N ASN A 32 -10.13 29.79 21.04
CA ASN A 32 -10.52 29.85 22.44
C ASN A 32 -11.78 29.04 22.62
N SER A 33 -11.68 27.99 23.43
CA SER A 33 -12.79 27.11 23.81
C SER A 33 -13.71 27.79 24.81
N SER A 34 -14.53 28.75 24.39
CA SER A 34 -15.54 29.30 25.26
C SER A 34 -16.78 29.85 24.58
N GLU A 35 -17.15 29.40 23.38
CA GLU A 35 -18.47 29.75 22.84
C GLU A 35 -18.88 28.79 21.70
N VAL A 36 -19.23 27.56 22.03
CA VAL A 36 -20.20 26.75 21.26
C VAL A 36 -20.82 25.70 22.22
N ALA A 37 -21.68 26.14 23.09
CA ALA A 37 -22.52 25.28 23.91
C ALA A 37 -23.97 25.73 23.84
N HIS A 38 -24.52 25.92 22.65
CA HIS A 38 -25.95 25.99 22.43
C HIS A 38 -26.26 25.73 20.96
N THR A 39 -26.47 24.46 20.59
CA THR A 39 -27.43 23.97 19.58
C THR A 39 -27.19 22.51 19.25
N GLU A 40 -27.24 21.65 20.27
CA GLU A 40 -27.54 20.21 20.03
C GLU A 40 -28.42 19.73 21.21
N LYS A 41 -29.67 20.09 21.16
CA LYS A 41 -30.72 19.41 21.89
C LYS A 41 -31.83 19.12 20.90
N PHE A 42 -31.86 17.93 20.38
CA PHE A 42 -33.05 17.12 20.15
C PHE A 42 -32.65 15.76 19.56
N LEU A 43 -33.05 14.76 20.33
CA LEU A 43 -32.98 13.33 20.06
C LEU A 43 -31.74 12.58 20.54
N GLN A 44 -31.68 12.30 21.82
CA GLN A 44 -31.68 10.92 22.33
C GLN A 44 -31.85 10.94 23.84
N ASP A 45 -32.80 10.14 24.30
CA ASP A 45 -33.25 9.96 25.66
C ASP A 45 -32.14 9.47 26.62
N THR A 46 -32.23 10.09 27.83
CA THR A 46 -32.03 9.51 29.14
C THR A 46 -30.79 8.64 29.42
N VAL A 47 -29.71 9.31 29.79
CA VAL A 47 -28.90 8.89 30.95
C VAL A 47 -28.41 10.15 31.68
N ARG A 48 -28.75 10.28 32.94
CA ARG A 48 -28.59 11.44 33.81
C ARG A 48 -27.13 11.91 33.94
N PRO A 49 -26.86 13.25 33.94
CA PRO A 49 -25.50 13.81 34.07
C PRO A 49 -24.86 13.72 35.47
N THR A 50 -25.56 13.18 36.45
CA THR A 50 -25.10 13.15 37.86
C THR A 50 -24.03 12.13 38.12
N GLN A 51 -24.03 10.96 37.48
CA GLN A 51 -23.03 9.90 37.75
C GLN A 51 -21.61 10.22 37.24
N ARG A 52 -21.46 11.12 36.26
CA ARG A 52 -20.10 11.47 35.74
C ARG A 52 -19.39 12.52 36.56
N ARG A 53 -20.11 13.33 37.34
CA ARG A 53 -19.51 14.29 38.30
C ARG A 53 -19.06 13.58 39.58
N GLU A 54 -19.87 12.64 40.07
CA GLU A 54 -19.53 11.84 41.26
C GLU A 54 -18.34 10.90 41.02
N ALA A 55 -18.25 10.27 39.84
CA ALA A 55 -17.10 9.45 39.48
C ALA A 55 -15.80 10.25 39.35
N ARG A 56 -15.85 11.52 38.91
CA ARG A 56 -14.67 12.40 38.87
C ARG A 56 -14.31 12.96 40.26
N ALA A 57 -15.28 13.23 41.10
CA ALA A 57 -15.04 13.61 42.48
C ALA A 57 -14.43 12.47 43.30
N ALA A 58 -14.97 11.27 43.20
CA ALA A 58 -14.45 10.05 43.83
C ALA A 58 -13.03 9.68 43.35
N SER A 59 -12.71 9.87 42.06
CA SER A 59 -11.37 9.65 41.53
C SER A 59 -10.34 10.67 42.01
N ASN A 60 -10.72 11.92 42.21
CA ASN A 60 -9.84 12.97 42.77
C ASN A 60 -9.66 12.82 44.26
N GLU A 61 -10.69 12.38 44.98
CA GLU A 61 -10.64 12.12 46.39
C GLU A 61 -9.78 10.88 46.71
N ALA A 62 -9.90 9.81 45.90
CA ALA A 62 -9.03 8.62 45.98
C ALA A 62 -7.56 8.96 45.70
N ARG A 63 -7.26 9.88 44.76
CA ARG A 63 -5.89 10.36 44.51
C ARG A 63 -5.36 11.28 45.60
N SER A 64 -6.21 12.09 46.25
CA SER A 64 -5.78 12.92 47.40
C SER A 64 -5.55 12.10 48.65
N ASN A 65 -6.36 11.07 48.90
CA ASN A 65 -6.22 10.14 50.00
C ASN A 65 -5.01 9.22 49.84
N ALA A 66 -4.72 8.76 48.58
CA ALA A 66 -3.46 8.01 48.32
C ALA A 66 -2.21 8.87 48.54
N ARG A 67 -2.25 10.20 48.25
CA ARG A 67 -1.13 11.12 48.55
C ARG A 67 -1.04 11.48 50.01
N ARG A 68 -2.12 11.50 50.78
CA ARG A 68 -2.12 11.70 52.24
C ARG A 68 -1.60 10.44 52.95
N ASN A 69 -2.02 9.27 52.53
CA ASN A 69 -1.54 7.98 53.12
C ASN A 69 -0.06 7.76 52.79
N ALA A 70 0.44 8.18 51.64
CA ALA A 70 1.88 8.14 51.31
C ALA A 70 2.71 9.16 52.12
N ARG A 71 2.10 10.25 52.65
CA ARG A 71 2.79 11.21 53.54
C ARG A 71 2.71 10.85 55.03
N ASN A 72 1.65 10.14 55.43
CA ASN A 72 1.48 9.70 56.83
C ASN A 72 2.23 8.42 57.16
N ASN A 73 2.58 7.56 56.17
CA ASN A 73 3.41 6.39 56.36
C ASN A 73 4.91 6.70 56.40
N ALA A 74 5.32 7.98 56.34
CA ALA A 74 6.71 8.38 56.47
C ALA A 74 7.05 8.80 57.96
N ASN A 75 6.09 8.83 58.88
CA ASN A 75 6.25 9.36 60.21
C ASN A 75 5.69 8.50 61.35
N ASP A 76 5.47 7.20 61.18
CA ASP A 76 5.13 6.39 62.36
C ASP A 76 6.07 5.19 62.51
N THR A 77 6.82 5.36 63.55
CA THR A 77 7.79 4.56 64.23
C THR A 77 7.20 3.26 64.80
N ILE A 78 7.88 2.20 64.54
CA ILE A 78 8.14 1.02 65.44
C ILE A 78 7.12 0.77 66.55
N LYS A 79 6.33 -0.31 66.43
CA LYS A 79 6.02 -1.23 67.53
C LYS A 79 5.68 -2.62 67.03
N ASP A 80 6.44 -3.53 67.62
CA ASP A 80 6.40 -4.99 67.61
C ASP A 80 5.10 -5.69 67.24
N THR A 81 5.19 -6.56 66.23
CA THR A 81 4.51 -7.86 66.32
C THR A 81 5.33 -8.88 65.54
N VAL A 82 5.88 -9.84 66.24
CA VAL A 82 6.57 -11.03 65.73
C VAL A 82 5.53 -11.96 65.17
N THR A 83 5.51 -12.13 63.88
CA THR A 83 4.91 -13.29 63.23
C THR A 83 6.04 -14.08 62.59
N VAL A 84 6.26 -15.25 63.12
CA VAL A 84 7.21 -16.23 62.61
C VAL A 84 6.68 -16.74 61.28
N SER A 85 7.28 -16.31 60.19
CA SER A 85 7.30 -17.03 58.95
C SER A 85 8.76 -17.07 58.53
N ASP A 86 9.25 -18.20 58.07
CA ASP A 86 10.63 -18.60 57.83
C ASP A 86 11.50 -17.69 56.98
N THR A 87 11.68 -16.43 57.44
CA THR A 87 12.59 -15.47 56.81
C THR A 87 13.50 -14.92 57.90
N LEU A 88 14.66 -15.53 58.06
CA LEU A 88 15.71 -15.05 58.98
C LEU A 88 16.38 -13.80 58.35
N ALA A 89 15.94 -12.62 58.75
CA ALA A 89 16.71 -11.39 58.54
C ALA A 89 17.80 -11.35 59.61
N ILE A 90 19.05 -11.55 59.26
CA ILE A 90 20.18 -11.46 60.20
C ILE A 90 20.50 -9.97 60.34
N THR A 91 20.01 -9.36 61.42
CA THR A 91 20.47 -8.04 61.87
C THR A 91 21.61 -8.29 62.83
N ILE A 92 22.86 -7.92 62.49
CA ILE A 92 24.01 -8.00 63.34
C ILE A 92 24.02 -6.76 64.23
N PRO A 93 24.00 -6.90 65.62
CA PRO A 93 24.07 -5.73 66.48
C PRO A 93 25.48 -5.18 66.47
N ASP A 94 25.58 -3.84 66.39
CA ASP A 94 26.82 -3.05 66.48
C ASP A 94 27.39 -3.15 67.88
N SER A 95 28.58 -3.70 68.05
CA SER A 95 29.38 -3.50 69.28
C SER A 95 30.87 -3.34 68.94
N THR A 96 31.34 -2.09 69.11
CA THR A 96 32.70 -1.64 69.49
C THR A 96 33.87 -1.81 68.48
N VAL A 97 34.17 -0.69 67.80
CA VAL A 97 35.49 -0.05 67.61
C VAL A 97 36.61 -0.93 66.99
N ARG A 98 36.80 -0.71 65.76
CA ARG A 98 38.03 -0.46 64.98
C ARG A 98 37.59 0.02 63.61
N GLN A 99 38.21 1.03 63.01
CA GLN A 99 37.94 1.53 61.69
C GLN A 99 37.83 0.34 60.71
N ALA A 100 36.61 -0.19 60.56
CA ALA A 100 36.21 -1.24 59.64
C ALA A 100 35.70 -0.61 58.39
N LYS A 101 36.15 -1.08 57.23
CA LYS A 101 35.64 -0.87 55.89
C LYS A 101 34.12 -0.69 55.96
N ALA A 102 33.61 0.27 55.12
CA ALA A 102 32.22 0.66 55.07
C ALA A 102 31.26 -0.49 55.26
N ALA A 103 30.38 -0.39 56.25
CA ALA A 103 29.32 -1.36 56.49
C ALA A 103 28.37 -1.34 55.31
N LEU A 104 27.85 -2.48 54.91
CA LEU A 104 26.80 -2.58 53.86
C LEU A 104 25.66 -1.66 54.21
N THR A 105 25.24 -0.83 53.26
CA THR A 105 24.26 0.24 53.47
C THR A 105 22.83 -0.25 53.59
N MET A 106 22.54 -1.49 53.19
CA MET A 106 21.21 -2.14 53.18
C MET A 106 21.25 -3.56 53.75
N PRO A 107 20.14 -4.07 54.27
CA PRO A 107 20.06 -5.46 54.71
C PRO A 107 20.07 -6.42 53.50
N ILE A 108 20.79 -7.53 53.66
CA ILE A 108 20.72 -8.64 52.69
C ILE A 108 19.57 -9.53 53.12
N THR A 109 18.65 -9.80 52.19
CA THR A 109 17.60 -10.81 52.40
C THR A 109 17.88 -12.02 51.53
N GLY A 110 17.90 -13.21 52.19
CA GLY A 110 18.10 -14.47 51.49
C GLY A 110 17.01 -15.49 51.86
N ARG A 111 16.58 -16.27 50.88
CA ARG A 111 15.67 -17.40 51.03
C ARG A 111 16.12 -18.56 50.18
N ALA A 112 15.85 -19.78 50.63
CA ALA A 112 16.11 -21.00 49.88
C ALA A 112 14.91 -21.96 50.04
N THR A 113 14.71 -22.89 49.08
CA THR A 113 13.60 -23.82 49.12
C THR A 113 13.94 -25.02 50.03
N ASP A 114 15.17 -25.52 49.99
CA ASP A 114 15.57 -26.65 50.80
C ASP A 114 16.16 -26.19 52.15
N SER A 115 17.33 -25.57 52.12
CA SER A 115 18.01 -25.20 53.38
C SER A 115 18.86 -23.94 53.25
N LEU A 116 18.91 -23.20 54.37
CA LEU A 116 19.82 -22.10 54.59
C LEU A 116 20.72 -22.42 55.77
N HIS A 117 22.03 -22.51 55.51
CA HIS A 117 23.01 -22.86 56.51
C HIS A 117 23.94 -21.71 56.79
N TYR A 118 24.01 -21.23 58.03
CA TYR A 118 24.96 -20.19 58.46
C TYR A 118 26.08 -20.78 59.28
N ASP A 119 27.29 -20.70 58.74
CA ASP A 119 28.51 -21.09 59.51
C ASP A 119 29.04 -19.87 60.28
N LEU A 120 28.85 -19.89 61.57
CA LEU A 120 29.29 -18.84 62.47
C LEU A 120 30.81 -18.67 62.52
N ARG A 121 31.54 -19.72 62.28
CA ARG A 121 33.00 -19.75 62.38
C ARG A 121 33.66 -19.07 61.24
N THR A 122 33.20 -19.40 60.06
CA THR A 122 33.71 -18.85 58.81
C THR A 122 32.93 -17.60 58.34
N LYS A 123 31.78 -17.28 58.98
CA LYS A 123 30.85 -16.21 58.65
C LYS A 123 30.35 -16.31 57.18
N ARG A 124 29.99 -17.54 56.79
CA ARG A 124 29.44 -17.83 55.47
C ARG A 124 28.01 -18.32 55.56
N VAL A 125 27.19 -17.90 54.53
CA VAL A 125 25.80 -18.37 54.39
C VAL A 125 25.69 -19.18 53.12
N TYR A 126 25.22 -20.42 53.27
CA TYR A 126 24.97 -21.32 52.15
C TYR A 126 23.46 -21.45 51.92
N LEU A 127 23.03 -21.27 50.68
CA LEU A 127 21.65 -21.48 50.25
C LEU A 127 21.61 -22.65 49.26
N TYR A 128 20.71 -23.61 49.54
CA TYR A 128 20.53 -24.82 48.72
C TYR A 128 19.14 -24.84 48.14
N GLU A 129 19.03 -25.15 46.84
CA GLU A 129 17.86 -25.22 46.00
C GLU A 129 17.05 -23.93 45.92
N LYS A 130 16.97 -23.40 44.67
CA LYS A 130 16.24 -22.19 44.35
C LYS A 130 16.49 -21.01 45.31
N GLY A 131 17.74 -20.86 45.72
CA GLY A 131 18.18 -19.74 46.54
C GLY A 131 17.89 -18.41 45.87
N GLU A 132 17.40 -17.41 46.60
CA GLU A 132 17.17 -16.04 46.14
C GLU A 132 17.80 -15.09 47.15
N VAL A 133 18.66 -14.21 46.64
CA VAL A 133 19.33 -13.16 47.44
C VAL A 133 18.97 -11.81 46.85
N THR A 134 18.46 -10.93 47.70
CA THR A 134 18.12 -9.55 47.30
C THR A 134 18.94 -8.57 48.16
N TYR A 135 19.60 -7.61 47.49
CA TYR A 135 20.34 -6.54 48.08
C TYR A 135 20.19 -5.25 47.25
N ASP A 136 19.70 -4.17 47.83
CA ASP A 136 19.38 -2.91 47.14
C ASP A 136 18.51 -3.14 45.88
N LYS A 137 19.08 -2.97 44.73
CA LYS A 137 18.37 -3.05 43.41
C LYS A 137 18.59 -4.37 42.71
N PHE A 138 19.45 -5.25 43.22
CA PHE A 138 19.71 -6.53 42.58
C PHE A 138 18.98 -7.69 43.25
N ASN A 139 18.63 -8.65 42.42
CA ASN A 139 18.09 -9.93 42.84
C ASN A 139 18.90 -11.03 42.12
N LEU A 140 19.42 -11.98 42.87
CA LEU A 140 20.16 -13.12 42.34
C LEU A 140 19.43 -14.41 42.72
N LYS A 141 19.12 -15.24 41.75
CA LYS A 141 18.49 -16.55 41.89
C LYS A 141 19.44 -17.61 41.39
N ALA A 142 19.64 -18.67 42.16
CA ALA A 142 20.45 -19.83 41.75
C ALA A 142 20.14 -21.04 42.61
N ASP A 143 20.54 -22.23 42.19
CA ASP A 143 20.34 -23.44 42.98
C ASP A 143 21.34 -23.60 44.13
N PHE A 144 22.52 -23.01 43.99
CA PHE A 144 23.49 -22.93 45.04
C PHE A 144 24.08 -21.54 45.16
N MET A 145 24.14 -21.02 46.39
CA MET A 145 24.80 -19.77 46.71
C MET A 145 25.66 -19.88 47.94
N ASP A 146 26.84 -19.29 47.91
CA ASP A 146 27.77 -19.14 49.03
C ASP A 146 28.04 -17.65 49.23
N ILE A 147 27.61 -17.10 50.36
CA ILE A 147 27.76 -15.69 50.73
C ILE A 147 28.83 -15.59 51.80
N ASP A 148 29.95 -15.01 51.45
CA ASP A 148 31.03 -14.72 52.37
C ASP A 148 30.88 -13.30 52.96
N LEU A 149 30.46 -13.23 54.19
CA LEU A 149 30.23 -11.97 54.92
C LEU A 149 31.53 -11.26 55.33
N ASN A 150 32.70 -11.90 55.21
CA ASN A 150 33.97 -11.26 55.51
C ASN A 150 34.47 -10.43 54.30
N THR A 151 34.22 -10.96 53.11
CA THR A 151 34.64 -10.33 51.85
C THR A 151 33.48 -9.69 51.07
N ASN A 152 32.26 -9.85 51.57
CA ASN A 152 31.01 -9.40 50.92
C ASN A 152 30.84 -9.93 49.51
N ASN A 153 31.36 -11.16 49.25
CA ASN A 153 31.22 -11.84 47.98
C ASN A 153 30.07 -12.84 48.02
N VAL A 154 29.31 -12.90 46.92
CA VAL A 154 28.31 -13.93 46.66
C VAL A 154 28.79 -14.76 45.49
N LEU A 155 29.02 -16.03 45.68
CA LEU A 155 29.24 -17.02 44.62
C LEU A 155 27.93 -17.75 44.39
N ALA A 156 27.48 -17.82 43.12
CA ALA A 156 26.31 -18.58 42.74
C ALA A 156 26.55 -19.39 41.46
N TYR A 157 26.01 -20.60 41.42
CA TYR A 157 26.05 -21.47 40.26
C TYR A 157 24.83 -22.39 40.23
N GLY A 158 24.51 -22.91 39.02
CA GLY A 158 23.45 -23.88 38.84
C GLY A 158 23.88 -25.29 39.11
N ARG A 159 22.92 -26.19 39.24
CA ARG A 159 23.13 -27.64 39.43
C ARG A 159 22.44 -28.43 38.28
N PRO A 160 22.87 -29.68 38.04
CA PRO A 160 22.17 -30.55 37.15
C PRO A 160 20.73 -30.79 37.67
N ASP A 161 19.74 -30.57 36.83
CA ASP A 161 18.33 -30.86 37.09
C ASP A 161 17.77 -31.70 35.94
N SER A 162 16.58 -32.20 36.06
CA SER A 162 15.91 -32.98 35.03
C SER A 162 14.52 -32.46 34.79
N VAL A 163 14.27 -31.96 33.57
CA VAL A 163 12.92 -31.55 33.11
C VAL A 163 12.50 -32.53 32.02
N ASP A 164 11.31 -33.12 32.16
CA ASP A 164 10.77 -34.13 31.24
C ASP A 164 11.73 -35.30 30.94
N GLY A 165 12.55 -35.72 31.97
CA GLY A 165 13.51 -36.81 31.80
C GLY A 165 14.77 -36.47 31.03
N LYS A 166 15.01 -35.21 30.65
CA LYS A 166 16.22 -34.72 30.00
C LYS A 166 17.09 -33.98 31.04
N PRO A 167 18.38 -34.32 31.16
CA PRO A 167 19.27 -33.59 32.06
C PRO A 167 19.49 -32.17 31.52
N ILE A 168 19.23 -31.18 32.36
CA ILE A 168 19.50 -29.77 32.11
C ILE A 168 20.39 -29.22 33.23
N MET A 169 21.24 -28.26 32.87
CA MET A 169 21.99 -27.49 33.87
C MET A 169 21.18 -26.23 34.16
N THR A 170 20.75 -26.05 35.38
CA THR A 170 20.10 -24.83 35.83
C THR A 170 21.09 -23.66 35.75
N ARG A 171 20.62 -22.47 35.49
CA ARG A 171 21.46 -21.27 35.32
C ARG A 171 21.07 -20.20 36.32
N PRO A 172 22.03 -19.64 37.09
CA PRO A 172 21.80 -18.45 37.89
C PRO A 172 21.23 -17.29 37.06
N MET A 173 20.29 -16.59 37.67
CA MET A 173 19.69 -15.39 37.07
C MET A 173 19.95 -14.17 37.97
N PHE A 174 20.67 -13.20 37.42
CA PHE A 174 20.94 -11.93 38.05
C PHE A 174 20.08 -10.85 37.45
N THR A 175 19.34 -10.12 38.25
CA THR A 175 18.47 -9.04 37.80
C THR A 175 18.82 -7.75 38.54
N GLU A 176 19.09 -6.66 37.83
CA GLU A 176 19.32 -5.32 38.37
C GLU A 176 18.59 -4.28 37.55
N GLY A 177 17.54 -3.69 38.10
CA GLY A 177 16.66 -2.77 37.36
C GLY A 177 15.99 -3.46 36.15
N ALA A 178 16.27 -2.98 34.95
CA ALA A 178 15.74 -3.55 33.71
C ALA A 178 16.68 -4.60 33.06
N THR A 179 17.82 -4.87 33.63
CA THR A 179 18.83 -5.80 33.09
C THR A 179 18.68 -7.16 33.76
N SER A 180 18.47 -8.22 32.95
CA SER A 180 18.46 -9.61 33.40
C SER A 180 19.58 -10.35 32.67
N LEU A 181 20.38 -11.10 33.44
CA LEU A 181 21.53 -11.83 32.95
C LEU A 181 21.41 -13.30 33.39
N ASN A 182 21.48 -14.22 32.43
CA ASN A 182 21.56 -15.68 32.69
C ASN A 182 23.02 -16.12 32.50
N MET A 183 23.55 -16.93 33.43
CA MET A 183 24.95 -17.32 33.44
C MET A 183 25.17 -18.69 34.07
N ASP A 184 26.36 -19.27 33.87
CA ASP A 184 26.67 -20.53 34.52
C ASP A 184 27.19 -20.32 35.95
N THR A 185 28.01 -19.28 36.15
CA THR A 185 28.58 -18.93 37.46
C THR A 185 28.77 -17.44 37.61
N ILE A 186 28.46 -16.91 38.81
CA ILE A 186 28.71 -15.51 39.14
C ILE A 186 29.42 -15.40 40.53
N ILE A 187 30.39 -14.52 40.57
CA ILE A 187 30.97 -14.02 41.84
C ILE A 187 30.69 -12.53 41.88
N TYR A 188 29.80 -12.09 42.72
CA TYR A 188 29.39 -10.72 42.89
C TYR A 188 29.87 -10.14 44.20
N ASN A 189 30.55 -9.02 44.18
CA ASN A 189 31.00 -8.31 45.39
C ASN A 189 30.00 -7.16 45.69
N MET A 190 29.38 -7.21 46.85
CA MET A 190 28.29 -6.30 47.25
C MET A 190 28.80 -4.89 47.56
N ASP A 191 30.05 -4.71 47.98
CA ASP A 191 30.64 -3.40 48.31
C ASP A 191 30.99 -2.62 47.02
N SER A 192 31.75 -3.29 46.15
CA SER A 192 32.22 -2.67 44.92
C SER A 192 31.21 -2.74 43.75
N GLN A 193 30.09 -3.45 43.95
CA GLN A 193 29.07 -3.70 42.92
C GLN A 193 29.61 -4.29 41.61
N ARG A 194 30.75 -4.99 41.69
CA ARG A 194 31.44 -5.64 40.58
C ARG A 194 31.16 -7.13 40.58
N ALA A 195 31.07 -7.70 39.39
CA ALA A 195 30.93 -9.14 39.24
C ALA A 195 31.94 -9.73 38.26
N LYS A 196 32.36 -10.96 38.54
CA LYS A 196 33.01 -11.86 37.57
C LYS A 196 32.02 -12.95 37.23
N ILE A 197 31.75 -13.14 35.93
CA ILE A 197 30.70 -14.01 35.42
C ILE A 197 31.31 -14.93 34.37
N ASN A 198 30.92 -16.19 34.36
CA ASN A 198 31.32 -17.16 33.35
C ASN A 198 30.05 -17.54 32.53
N ASN A 199 30.22 -17.61 31.22
CA ASN A 199 29.20 -18.01 30.23
C ASN A 199 27.88 -17.24 30.37
N ILE A 200 27.89 -15.97 29.95
CA ILE A 200 26.70 -15.12 29.95
C ILE A 200 26.01 -15.22 28.60
N ALA A 201 24.67 -15.29 28.60
CA ALA A 201 23.84 -15.05 27.46
C ALA A 201 22.82 -13.94 27.82
N THR A 202 22.88 -12.79 27.14
CA THR A 202 22.01 -11.66 27.44
C THR A 202 21.46 -11.06 26.14
N GLN A 203 20.16 -10.76 26.14
CA GLN A 203 19.54 -10.10 25.02
C GLN A 203 19.85 -8.60 25.05
N GLN A 204 20.38 -8.09 23.96
CA GLN A 204 20.74 -6.68 23.79
C GLN A 204 20.15 -6.15 22.48
N GLY A 205 19.05 -5.41 22.57
CA GLY A 205 18.30 -4.95 21.39
C GLY A 205 17.65 -6.12 20.64
N ASP A 206 17.90 -6.23 19.34
CA ASP A 206 17.38 -7.31 18.48
C ASP A 206 18.27 -8.57 18.50
N GLY A 207 19.40 -8.57 19.24
CA GLY A 207 20.37 -9.65 19.23
C GLY A 207 20.73 -10.16 20.61
N TRP A 208 21.46 -11.28 20.61
CA TRP A 208 22.01 -11.94 21.78
C TRP A 208 23.52 -11.71 21.84
N LEU A 209 23.98 -11.37 23.01
CA LEU A 209 25.37 -11.24 23.35
C LEU A 209 25.75 -12.40 24.30
N ILE A 210 26.68 -13.23 23.85
CA ILE A 210 27.16 -14.40 24.53
C ILE A 210 28.63 -14.16 24.88
N GLY A 211 29.06 -14.40 26.12
CA GLY A 211 30.44 -14.15 26.50
C GLY A 211 30.94 -15.24 27.45
N GLN A 212 32.15 -15.72 27.23
CA GLN A 212 32.75 -16.75 28.09
C GLN A 212 33.26 -16.17 29.44
N THR A 213 34.01 -15.09 29.37
CA THR A 213 34.53 -14.42 30.57
C THR A 213 34.04 -12.98 30.61
N VAL A 214 33.31 -12.62 31.65
CA VAL A 214 32.63 -11.34 31.72
C VAL A 214 32.91 -10.67 33.07
N LYS A 215 33.13 -9.35 33.01
CA LYS A 215 33.28 -8.49 34.21
C LYS A 215 32.23 -7.40 34.15
N LYS A 216 31.34 -7.37 35.13
CA LYS A 216 30.45 -6.25 35.42
C LYS A 216 31.18 -5.23 36.26
N MET A 217 31.11 -3.98 35.89
CA MET A 217 31.72 -2.86 36.59
C MET A 217 30.68 -2.10 37.41
N GLU A 218 31.12 -1.24 38.30
CA GLU A 218 30.29 -0.41 39.19
C GLU A 218 29.31 0.51 38.40
N ASP A 219 29.78 1.06 37.28
CA ASP A 219 28.99 1.89 36.35
C ASP A 219 28.02 1.07 35.50
N ASN A 220 27.75 -0.17 35.82
CA ASN A 220 26.96 -1.13 35.05
C ASN A 220 27.51 -1.45 33.66
N THR A 221 28.69 -0.98 33.27
CA THR A 221 29.32 -1.47 32.05
C THR A 221 29.77 -2.93 32.20
N ILE A 222 29.64 -3.67 31.11
CA ILE A 222 30.00 -5.09 31.05
C ILE A 222 31.15 -5.23 30.07
N ASN A 223 32.30 -5.73 30.56
CA ASN A 223 33.46 -6.08 29.74
C ASN A 223 33.47 -7.57 29.49
N ILE A 224 33.60 -7.97 28.24
CA ILE A 224 33.54 -9.34 27.76
C ILE A 224 34.87 -9.68 27.10
N ALA A 225 35.41 -10.85 27.42
CA ALA A 225 36.47 -11.49 26.66
C ALA A 225 35.90 -12.74 26.01
N ASP A 226 36.29 -13.01 24.78
CA ASP A 226 35.84 -14.13 23.95
C ASP A 226 34.31 -14.19 23.85
N GLY A 227 33.75 -13.15 23.25
CA GLY A 227 32.31 -12.98 23.10
C GLY A 227 31.81 -13.27 21.67
N MET A 228 30.50 -13.49 21.56
CA MET A 228 29.76 -13.66 20.32
C MET A 228 28.56 -12.74 20.31
N TYR A 229 28.27 -12.13 19.20
CA TYR A 229 27.03 -11.38 18.97
C TYR A 229 26.26 -11.98 17.81
N THR A 230 25.02 -12.37 18.05
CA THR A 230 24.13 -12.93 17.04
C THR A 230 22.73 -12.37 17.17
N THR A 231 21.99 -12.36 16.06
CA THR A 231 20.54 -12.09 16.04
C THR A 231 19.73 -13.37 15.83
N CYS A 232 20.39 -14.53 15.91
CA CYS A 232 19.74 -15.82 15.95
C CYS A 232 19.16 -16.05 17.35
N ASP A 233 17.95 -16.58 17.44
CA ASP A 233 17.31 -16.93 18.72
C ASP A 233 17.78 -18.27 19.31
N GLN A 234 18.52 -19.06 18.53
CA GLN A 234 19.21 -20.25 19.00
C GLN A 234 20.54 -19.82 19.62
N THR A 235 20.53 -19.58 20.93
CA THR A 235 21.73 -19.07 21.66
C THR A 235 22.81 -20.12 21.91
N ASP A 236 22.45 -21.40 21.96
CA ASP A 236 23.40 -22.47 22.23
C ASP A 236 24.20 -22.91 21.00
N ASN A 237 23.57 -22.82 19.80
CA ASN A 237 24.24 -23.04 18.51
C ASN A 237 23.66 -22.10 17.46
N PRO A 238 24.11 -20.82 17.43
CA PRO A 238 23.58 -19.83 16.50
C PRO A 238 24.11 -20.11 15.08
N HIS A 239 23.22 -20.07 14.07
CA HIS A 239 23.59 -20.27 12.65
C HIS A 239 24.62 -19.26 12.14
N PHE A 240 24.74 -18.11 12.79
CA PHE A 240 25.79 -17.13 12.49
C PHE A 240 26.03 -16.25 13.71
N TYR A 241 27.25 -15.77 13.83
CA TYR A 241 27.63 -14.83 14.88
C TYR A 241 28.87 -14.03 14.50
N TYR A 242 29.01 -12.85 15.07
CA TYR A 242 30.27 -12.12 15.08
C TYR A 242 31.06 -12.54 16.32
N THR A 243 32.22 -13.10 16.13
CA THR A 243 33.20 -13.32 17.21
C THR A 243 33.79 -11.98 17.68
N MET A 244 34.08 -11.85 18.95
CA MET A 244 34.67 -10.65 19.54
C MET A 244 35.73 -11.05 20.54
N ASN A 245 36.99 -10.74 20.28
CA ASN A 245 38.07 -10.97 21.24
C ASN A 245 37.83 -10.20 22.54
N LYS A 246 37.39 -8.95 22.43
CA LYS A 246 37.00 -8.08 23.54
C LYS A 246 35.77 -7.25 23.17
N ALA A 247 34.90 -7.10 24.16
CA ALA A 247 33.76 -6.20 23.99
C ALA A 247 33.47 -5.42 25.27
N LYS A 248 33.00 -4.17 25.12
CA LYS A 248 32.48 -3.33 26.20
C LYS A 248 31.01 -3.00 25.88
N VAL A 249 30.13 -3.47 26.74
CA VAL A 249 28.70 -3.17 26.66
C VAL A 249 28.40 -1.98 27.54
N ILE A 250 27.80 -0.95 26.96
CA ILE A 250 27.21 0.15 27.71
C ILE A 250 25.68 -0.06 27.62
N PRO A 251 25.02 -0.50 28.70
CA PRO A 251 23.62 -0.87 28.70
C PRO A 251 22.74 0.23 28.09
N ASN A 252 21.75 -0.17 27.28
CA ASN A 252 20.81 0.71 26.59
C ASN A 252 21.44 1.74 25.63
N LYS A 253 22.75 1.65 25.35
CA LYS A 253 23.43 2.57 24.43
C LYS A 253 24.09 1.83 23.26
N LYS A 254 25.16 1.09 23.52
CA LYS A 254 25.98 0.44 22.48
C LYS A 254 26.86 -0.68 23.03
N VAL A 255 27.22 -1.63 22.17
CA VAL A 255 28.34 -2.57 22.34
C VAL A 255 29.50 -2.06 21.51
N ILE A 256 30.68 -1.91 22.12
CA ILE A 256 31.93 -1.60 21.44
C ILE A 256 32.72 -2.90 21.39
N MET A 257 33.12 -3.34 20.23
CA MET A 257 33.93 -4.54 20.03
C MET A 257 35.32 -4.20 19.50
N GLY A 258 36.30 -4.91 19.96
CA GLY A 258 37.69 -4.84 19.46
C GLY A 258 38.05 -6.17 18.84
N GLY A 259 38.37 -6.15 17.53
CA GLY A 259 38.74 -7.32 16.76
C GLY A 259 37.72 -8.45 16.71
N GLY A 260 37.21 -8.78 15.55
CA GLY A 260 36.28 -9.87 15.41
C GLY A 260 36.02 -10.20 13.92
N HIS A 261 35.46 -11.34 13.67
CA HIS A 261 35.07 -11.80 12.32
C HIS A 261 33.70 -12.47 12.33
N LEU A 262 33.12 -12.58 11.16
CA LEU A 262 31.86 -13.28 10.97
C LEU A 262 32.09 -14.78 10.88
N THR A 263 31.32 -15.57 11.61
CA THR A 263 31.26 -17.03 11.52
C THR A 263 29.84 -17.43 11.09
N ILE A 264 29.73 -18.30 10.10
CA ILE A 264 28.44 -18.81 9.58
C ILE A 264 28.53 -20.34 9.59
N GLU A 265 27.57 -21.01 10.27
CA GLU A 265 27.53 -22.48 10.40
C GLU A 265 28.93 -23.03 10.80
N GLU A 266 29.51 -22.43 11.84
CA GLU A 266 30.84 -22.77 12.38
C GLU A 266 32.03 -22.53 11.42
N ILE A 267 31.81 -21.93 10.23
CA ILE A 267 32.86 -21.58 9.29
C ILE A 267 33.25 -20.12 9.49
N ASP A 268 34.49 -19.89 9.86
CA ASP A 268 35.04 -18.54 10.01
C ASP A 268 35.29 -17.87 8.66
N ILE A 269 34.88 -16.60 8.57
CA ILE A 269 35.05 -15.78 7.38
C ILE A 269 35.96 -14.59 7.72
N PRO A 270 37.28 -14.80 7.77
CA PRO A 270 38.21 -13.80 8.29
C PRO A 270 38.34 -12.54 7.42
N PHE A 271 38.03 -12.61 6.14
CA PHE A 271 38.02 -11.44 5.25
C PHE A 271 36.86 -10.46 5.51
N LEU A 272 35.85 -10.88 6.27
CA LEU A 272 34.82 -10.01 6.83
C LEU A 272 35.13 -9.64 8.28
N GLY A 273 36.41 -9.62 8.64
CA GLY A 273 36.87 -9.18 9.95
C GLY A 273 36.81 -7.66 10.10
N LEU A 274 36.44 -7.22 11.29
CA LEU A 274 36.45 -5.81 11.67
C LEU A 274 37.51 -5.63 12.77
N PRO A 275 38.50 -4.72 12.61
CA PRO A 275 39.48 -4.47 13.64
C PRO A 275 38.85 -3.85 14.87
N GLU A 276 37.88 -2.97 14.69
CA GLU A 276 37.05 -2.36 15.74
C GLU A 276 35.67 -2.09 15.19
N GLY A 277 34.64 -2.16 16.04
CA GLY A 277 33.27 -1.88 15.66
C GLY A 277 32.38 -1.51 16.83
N PHE A 278 31.16 -1.07 16.56
CA PHE A 278 30.14 -0.89 17.55
C PHE A 278 28.75 -1.24 17.02
N PHE A 279 27.95 -1.85 17.88
CA PHE A 279 26.56 -2.14 17.64
C PHE A 279 25.68 -1.26 18.53
N PRO A 280 24.74 -0.46 17.99
CA PRO A 280 23.79 0.28 18.83
C PRO A 280 22.74 -0.67 19.42
N ILE A 281 22.53 -0.61 20.73
CA ILE A 281 21.55 -1.45 21.44
C ILE A 281 20.20 -0.75 21.56
N SER A 282 20.17 0.60 21.51
CA SER A 282 18.93 1.33 21.76
C SER A 282 17.90 1.07 20.66
N SER A 283 16.66 0.83 21.08
CA SER A 283 15.51 0.74 20.17
C SER A 283 15.29 2.06 19.42
N GLY A 284 15.04 1.96 18.11
CA GLY A 284 14.71 3.07 17.23
C GLY A 284 15.75 3.32 16.11
N PRO A 285 15.35 4.01 15.06
CA PRO A 285 16.23 4.29 13.93
C PRO A 285 17.34 5.25 14.35
N LYS A 286 18.57 5.00 13.87
CA LYS A 286 19.74 5.84 14.13
C LYS A 286 20.41 6.25 12.83
N SER A 287 20.95 7.46 12.82
CA SER A 287 21.76 7.95 11.72
C SER A 287 23.08 7.20 11.64
N GLY A 288 23.53 6.91 10.40
CA GLY A 288 24.77 6.19 10.17
C GLY A 288 25.12 6.04 8.70
N ILE A 289 26.35 5.58 8.47
CA ILE A 289 26.90 5.30 7.14
C ILE A 289 26.27 4.01 6.61
N LEU A 290 25.91 4.01 5.33
CA LEU A 290 25.45 2.84 4.60
C LEU A 290 26.61 2.25 3.80
N MET A 291 26.81 0.94 3.95
CA MET A 291 27.87 0.24 3.24
C MET A 291 27.51 0.03 1.77
N PRO A 292 28.47 0.24 0.85
CA PRO A 292 28.21 0.05 -0.56
C PRO A 292 28.19 -1.42 -0.97
N THR A 293 27.49 -1.71 -2.06
CA THR A 293 27.59 -2.97 -2.79
C THR A 293 28.53 -2.79 -3.98
N TYR A 294 29.31 -3.82 -4.29
CA TYR A 294 30.22 -3.82 -5.43
C TYR A 294 29.86 -4.94 -6.41
N GLY A 295 30.20 -4.76 -7.65
CA GLY A 295 29.94 -5.72 -8.71
C GLY A 295 30.44 -5.23 -10.05
N GLU A 296 30.07 -5.93 -11.11
CA GLU A 296 30.45 -5.65 -12.49
C GLU A 296 29.22 -5.64 -13.39
N GLU A 297 29.21 -4.71 -14.34
CA GLU A 297 28.22 -4.63 -15.41
C GLU A 297 28.93 -4.51 -16.76
N ALA A 298 28.51 -5.29 -17.73
CA ALA A 298 29.15 -5.35 -19.05
C ALA A 298 29.27 -3.98 -19.74
N ARG A 299 28.27 -3.09 -19.55
CA ARG A 299 28.22 -1.77 -20.21
C ARG A 299 28.82 -0.62 -19.43
N ARG A 300 28.87 -0.71 -18.10
CA ARG A 300 29.34 0.38 -17.23
C ARG A 300 30.61 0.05 -16.44
N GLY A 301 31.07 -1.20 -16.54
CA GLY A 301 32.25 -1.69 -15.85
C GLY A 301 32.00 -2.03 -14.39
N PHE A 302 33.08 -2.06 -13.59
CA PHE A 302 32.97 -2.29 -12.15
C PHE A 302 32.23 -1.14 -11.45
N TYR A 303 31.43 -1.47 -10.46
CA TYR A 303 30.67 -0.47 -9.72
C TYR A 303 30.81 -0.58 -8.20
N LEU A 304 30.65 0.56 -7.58
CA LEU A 304 30.42 0.71 -6.14
C LEU A 304 29.12 1.50 -5.97
N ARG A 305 28.04 0.84 -5.51
CA ARG A 305 26.70 1.44 -5.38
C ARG A 305 26.22 1.43 -3.94
N GLY A 306 25.37 2.40 -3.60
CA GLY A 306 24.68 2.44 -2.33
C GLY A 306 25.53 2.99 -1.19
N LEU A 307 26.76 3.48 -1.44
CA LEU A 307 27.51 4.23 -0.44
C LEU A 307 26.71 5.49 -0.07
N GLY A 308 26.49 5.70 1.23
CA GLY A 308 25.68 6.83 1.61
C GLY A 308 25.57 7.03 3.11
N TYR A 309 24.57 7.83 3.48
CA TYR A 309 24.29 8.14 4.87
C TYR A 309 22.78 8.14 5.12
N TYR A 310 22.38 7.50 6.20
CA TYR A 310 21.01 7.49 6.69
C TYR A 310 20.88 8.52 7.82
N PHE A 311 19.94 9.45 7.66
CA PHE A 311 19.60 10.48 8.63
C PHE A 311 18.26 10.16 9.28
N THR A 312 18.20 10.18 10.59
CA THR A 312 16.94 10.23 11.31
C THR A 312 16.74 11.64 11.83
N PHE A 313 15.74 12.34 11.33
CA PHE A 313 15.43 13.69 11.80
C PHE A 313 14.51 13.68 13.02
N SER A 314 13.63 12.70 13.09
CA SER A 314 12.69 12.51 14.18
C SER A 314 12.08 11.11 14.12
N ASP A 315 11.30 10.74 15.12
CA ASP A 315 10.50 9.49 15.11
C ASP A 315 9.48 9.43 13.96
N HIS A 316 9.33 10.50 13.18
CA HIS A 316 8.33 10.65 12.16
C HIS A 316 8.89 10.80 10.75
N MET A 317 10.21 11.01 10.60
CA MET A 317 10.84 11.30 9.31
C MET A 317 12.28 10.83 9.25
N ASP A 318 12.64 10.15 8.15
CA ASP A 318 13.99 9.75 7.80
C ASP A 318 14.42 10.29 6.43
N LEU A 319 15.71 10.26 6.17
CA LEU A 319 16.31 10.53 4.86
C LEU A 319 17.50 9.63 4.63
N THR A 320 17.51 8.95 3.51
CA THR A 320 18.63 8.14 3.02
C THR A 320 19.22 8.83 1.80
N LEU A 321 20.49 9.17 1.84
CA LEU A 321 21.25 9.66 0.69
C LEU A 321 22.25 8.61 0.30
N THR A 322 22.18 8.14 -0.95
CA THR A 322 23.13 7.16 -1.48
C THR A 322 23.67 7.60 -2.82
N GLY A 323 24.89 7.16 -3.14
CA GLY A 323 25.54 7.38 -4.41
C GLY A 323 26.15 6.12 -4.97
N GLY A 324 26.44 6.13 -6.27
CA GLY A 324 27.13 5.06 -6.97
C GLY A 324 28.07 5.61 -8.02
N TYR A 325 29.16 4.89 -8.24
CA TYR A 325 30.15 5.22 -9.26
C TYR A 325 30.53 3.95 -10.02
N TYR A 326 30.78 4.12 -11.31
CA TYR A 326 31.13 3.06 -12.24
C TYR A 326 32.44 3.40 -12.97
N THR A 327 33.27 2.41 -13.22
CA THR A 327 34.63 2.64 -13.78
C THR A 327 34.64 3.29 -15.17
N LEU A 328 33.60 3.07 -16.01
CA LEU A 328 33.47 3.76 -17.31
C LEU A 328 32.89 5.18 -17.17
N GLY A 329 32.82 5.73 -15.95
CA GLY A 329 32.50 7.13 -15.69
C GLY A 329 31.03 7.44 -15.53
N SER A 330 30.17 6.44 -15.40
CA SER A 330 28.77 6.61 -14.94
C SER A 330 28.75 6.89 -13.45
N TRP A 331 27.75 7.65 -13.00
CA TRP A 331 27.48 7.88 -11.59
C TRP A 331 25.99 8.08 -11.33
N GLU A 332 25.55 7.73 -10.12
CA GLU A 332 24.17 7.87 -9.70
C GLU A 332 24.08 8.46 -8.29
N ALA A 333 23.00 9.15 -8.01
CA ALA A 333 22.67 9.67 -6.70
C ALA A 333 21.18 9.43 -6.41
N GLN A 334 20.88 9.00 -5.21
CA GLN A 334 19.53 8.73 -4.77
C GLN A 334 19.25 9.37 -3.41
N ALA A 335 18.05 9.93 -3.26
CA ALA A 335 17.55 10.46 -2.01
C ALA A 335 16.17 9.82 -1.72
N ILE A 336 16.07 9.07 -0.64
CA ILE A 336 14.82 8.45 -0.18
C ILE A 336 14.46 9.02 1.17
N SER A 337 13.26 9.55 1.32
CA SER A 337 12.72 10.02 2.60
C SER A 337 11.36 9.38 2.85
N ARG A 338 11.17 8.86 4.05
CA ARG A 338 9.88 8.35 4.52
C ARG A 338 9.44 9.16 5.70
N TYR A 339 8.17 9.49 5.73
CA TYR A 339 7.61 10.23 6.84
C TYR A 339 6.21 9.71 7.16
N MET A 340 5.92 9.60 8.46
CA MET A 340 4.64 9.12 8.94
C MET A 340 4.31 9.71 10.30
N LYS A 341 3.12 10.26 10.43
CA LYS A 341 2.54 10.62 11.71
C LYS A 341 1.23 9.89 11.90
N ARG A 342 1.19 8.95 12.85
CA ARG A 342 0.04 8.09 13.12
C ARG A 342 -1.25 8.91 13.24
N TYR A 343 -2.32 8.48 12.57
CA TYR A 343 -3.63 9.15 12.49
C TYR A 343 -3.62 10.56 11.86
N LYS A 344 -2.53 10.95 11.20
CA LYS A 344 -2.45 12.23 10.49
C LYS A 344 -2.10 12.07 9.01
N TYR A 345 -0.91 11.56 8.71
CA TYR A 345 -0.44 11.39 7.34
C TYR A 345 0.71 10.39 7.26
N SER A 346 0.90 9.87 6.06
CA SER A 346 2.08 9.10 5.67
C SER A 346 2.51 9.46 4.26
N GLY A 347 3.79 9.30 3.98
CA GLY A 347 4.31 9.54 2.65
C GLY A 347 5.73 9.01 2.46
N ASN A 348 6.10 8.95 1.20
CA ASN A 348 7.41 8.53 0.74
C ASN A 348 7.86 9.44 -0.40
N PHE A 349 9.09 9.87 -0.35
CA PHE A 349 9.76 10.66 -1.37
C PHE A 349 10.98 9.89 -1.84
N ASN A 350 11.15 9.72 -3.15
CA ASN A 350 12.29 9.08 -3.77
C ASN A 350 12.72 9.89 -4.98
N PHE A 351 13.95 10.32 -4.99
CA PHE A 351 14.56 11.04 -6.09
C PHE A 351 15.81 10.30 -6.53
N ASN A 352 15.87 9.92 -7.79
CA ASN A 352 17.00 9.28 -8.44
C ASN A 352 17.52 10.18 -9.54
N TYR A 353 18.81 10.32 -9.60
CA TYR A 353 19.51 10.99 -10.71
C TYR A 353 20.71 10.16 -11.12
N ALA A 354 20.90 9.96 -12.43
CA ALA A 354 22.04 9.25 -12.95
C ALA A 354 22.59 9.92 -14.21
N SER A 355 23.90 9.96 -14.31
CA SER A 355 24.64 10.30 -15.53
C SER A 355 25.26 9.03 -16.07
N ILE A 356 24.65 8.49 -17.11
CA ILE A 356 25.03 7.19 -17.68
C ILE A 356 25.96 7.40 -18.83
N ARG A 357 27.04 6.63 -18.83
CA ARG A 357 27.95 6.47 -19.95
C ARG A 357 28.09 4.98 -20.20
N SER A 358 27.83 4.55 -21.40
CA SER A 358 27.89 3.14 -21.82
C SER A 358 28.71 3.03 -23.08
N GLY A 359 29.62 2.05 -23.14
CA GLY A 359 30.58 1.87 -24.23
C GLY A 359 31.79 2.82 -24.13
N ASP A 360 32.76 2.54 -24.96
CA ASP A 360 34.02 3.34 -25.01
C ASP A 360 33.84 4.59 -25.88
N LYS A 361 34.58 5.66 -25.54
CA LYS A 361 34.53 6.89 -26.32
C LYS A 361 35.09 6.64 -27.71
N GLY A 362 34.28 6.85 -28.74
CA GLY A 362 34.64 6.64 -30.13
C GLY A 362 33.91 5.49 -30.80
N ASP A 363 33.28 4.60 -30.03
CA ASP A 363 32.47 3.54 -30.56
C ASP A 363 31.09 4.03 -31.00
N ILE A 364 30.52 3.33 -32.00
CA ILE A 364 29.19 3.62 -32.53
C ILE A 364 28.08 3.51 -31.43
N ASP A 365 28.33 2.66 -30.44
CA ASP A 365 27.42 2.35 -29.33
C ASP A 365 27.64 3.24 -28.10
N TYR A 366 28.54 4.26 -28.18
CA TYR A 366 28.76 5.16 -27.06
C TYR A 366 27.52 5.99 -26.75
N VAL A 367 26.97 5.82 -25.55
CA VAL A 367 25.81 6.57 -25.04
C VAL A 367 26.21 7.42 -23.86
N LYS A 368 25.87 8.70 -23.90
CA LYS A 368 25.94 9.60 -22.74
C LYS A 368 24.56 10.20 -22.49
N GLN A 369 23.91 9.80 -21.41
CA GLN A 369 22.55 10.21 -21.09
C GLN A 369 22.41 10.57 -19.60
N ASN A 370 21.75 11.69 -19.34
CA ASN A 370 21.35 12.07 -17.99
C ASN A 370 19.87 11.67 -17.78
N THR A 371 19.61 10.95 -16.72
CA THR A 371 18.27 10.48 -16.38
C THR A 371 17.90 10.88 -14.96
N PHE A 372 16.63 11.11 -14.73
CA PHE A 372 16.09 11.33 -13.38
C PHE A 372 14.73 10.67 -13.22
N GLN A 373 14.40 10.37 -11.98
CA GLN A 373 13.06 9.98 -11.55
C GLN A 373 12.74 10.63 -10.21
N LEU A 374 11.57 11.22 -10.11
CA LEU A 374 10.99 11.76 -8.88
C LEU A 374 9.69 11.02 -8.58
N GLN A 375 9.68 10.32 -7.47
CA GLN A 375 8.47 9.67 -6.95
C GLN A 375 8.11 10.29 -5.59
N TRP A 376 6.89 10.75 -5.46
CA TRP A 376 6.37 11.25 -4.20
C TRP A 376 4.96 10.74 -3.97
N THR A 377 4.78 10.02 -2.89
CA THR A 377 3.46 9.60 -2.43
C THR A 377 3.14 10.26 -1.11
N HIS A 378 1.94 10.77 -0.98
CA HIS A 378 1.42 11.32 0.26
C HIS A 378 -0.04 10.92 0.43
N SER A 379 -0.39 10.50 1.61
CA SER A 379 -1.76 10.17 1.99
C SER A 379 -2.08 10.75 3.36
N GLN A 380 -3.09 11.59 3.41
CA GLN A 380 -3.66 12.09 4.66
C GLN A 380 -4.65 11.07 5.22
N ASP A 381 -4.58 10.79 6.53
CA ASP A 381 -5.58 9.97 7.20
C ASP A 381 -6.93 10.72 7.24
N PRO A 382 -8.04 10.12 6.76
CA PRO A 382 -9.36 10.75 6.80
C PRO A 382 -9.82 11.17 8.20
N LYS A 383 -9.30 10.53 9.24
CA LYS A 383 -9.60 10.87 10.65
C LYS A 383 -8.88 12.13 11.13
N ALA A 384 -7.78 12.53 10.47
CA ALA A 384 -6.99 13.70 10.85
C ALA A 384 -7.76 15.01 10.70
N ASN A 385 -8.56 15.10 9.65
CA ASN A 385 -9.36 16.28 9.35
C ASN A 385 -10.65 15.82 8.64
N PRO A 386 -11.68 15.48 9.40
CA PRO A 386 -12.95 15.06 8.83
C PRO A 386 -13.49 16.11 7.87
N GLY A 387 -13.80 15.69 6.66
CA GLY A 387 -14.32 16.56 5.60
C GLY A 387 -13.24 17.18 4.70
N SER A 388 -11.95 16.95 4.93
CA SER A 388 -10.92 17.27 3.93
C SER A 388 -9.92 16.12 3.75
N THR A 389 -9.49 15.90 2.51
CA THR A 389 -8.47 14.91 2.17
C THR A 389 -7.43 15.52 1.25
N PHE A 390 -6.17 15.21 1.51
CA PHE A 390 -5.05 15.53 0.65
C PHE A 390 -4.30 14.26 0.30
N SER A 391 -4.05 14.06 -0.99
CA SER A 391 -3.26 12.94 -1.49
C SER A 391 -2.38 13.37 -2.65
N ALA A 392 -1.19 12.81 -2.74
CA ALA A 392 -0.28 12.98 -3.85
C ALA A 392 0.29 11.63 -4.28
N SER A 393 0.34 11.42 -5.59
CA SER A 393 1.00 10.31 -6.24
C SER A 393 1.73 10.87 -7.45
N VAL A 394 2.97 11.31 -7.24
CA VAL A 394 3.82 11.91 -8.27
C VAL A 394 4.83 10.87 -8.73
N ASN A 395 4.91 10.66 -10.03
CA ASN A 395 5.93 9.85 -10.67
C ASN A 395 6.35 10.56 -11.97
N LEU A 396 7.39 11.36 -11.86
CA LEU A 396 7.97 12.12 -12.97
C LEU A 396 9.34 11.53 -13.30
N SER A 397 9.59 11.26 -14.57
CA SER A 397 10.87 10.74 -15.01
C SER A 397 11.27 11.35 -16.35
N SER A 398 12.58 11.40 -16.62
CA SER A 398 13.04 11.68 -17.97
C SER A 398 12.69 10.54 -18.92
N SER A 399 12.49 10.84 -20.19
CA SER A 399 12.12 9.83 -21.22
C SER A 399 13.12 8.67 -21.33
N GLY A 400 14.40 8.93 -21.01
CA GLY A 400 15.46 7.92 -21.01
C GLY A 400 15.51 7.05 -19.75
N TYR A 401 14.80 7.39 -18.68
CA TYR A 401 14.91 6.67 -17.40
C TYR A 401 14.55 5.19 -17.52
N SER A 402 13.40 4.87 -18.12
CA SER A 402 12.94 3.48 -18.27
C SER A 402 13.89 2.62 -19.11
N LYS A 403 14.62 3.24 -20.04
CA LYS A 403 15.54 2.56 -20.96
C LYS A 403 16.95 2.38 -20.39
N TYR A 404 17.43 3.32 -19.57
CA TYR A 404 18.85 3.35 -19.17
C TYR A 404 19.10 3.22 -17.67
N SER A 405 18.10 3.50 -16.83
CA SER A 405 18.28 3.55 -15.36
C SER A 405 17.33 2.69 -14.56
N ALA A 406 16.23 2.23 -15.16
CA ALA A 406 15.25 1.43 -14.43
C ALA A 406 15.84 0.09 -14.02
N THR A 407 15.70 -0.26 -12.74
CA THR A 407 16.20 -1.53 -12.18
C THR A 407 15.06 -2.55 -11.97
N ASN A 408 13.82 -2.10 -11.95
CA ASN A 408 12.67 -2.99 -11.79
C ASN A 408 11.87 -3.13 -13.09
N LEU A 409 11.26 -4.28 -13.27
CA LEU A 409 10.51 -4.63 -14.48
C LEU A 409 9.36 -3.68 -14.78
N ASN A 410 8.65 -3.20 -13.76
CA ASN A 410 7.51 -2.31 -13.95
C ASN A 410 7.93 -0.97 -14.56
N ASP A 411 9.03 -0.39 -14.08
CA ASP A 411 9.57 0.86 -14.62
C ASP A 411 10.14 0.66 -16.03
N MET A 412 10.75 -0.50 -16.30
CA MET A 412 11.24 -0.86 -17.63
C MET A 412 10.11 -1.01 -18.66
N LEU A 413 9.00 -1.62 -18.27
CA LEU A 413 7.82 -1.82 -19.13
C LEU A 413 6.92 -0.59 -19.23
N SER A 414 7.06 0.36 -18.32
CA SER A 414 6.20 1.53 -18.26
C SER A 414 6.56 2.52 -19.36
N THR A 415 5.70 2.60 -20.37
CA THR A 415 5.79 3.63 -21.41
C THR A 415 5.04 4.90 -21.04
N GLN A 416 4.16 4.83 -20.05
CA GLN A 416 3.37 5.95 -19.59
C GLN A 416 3.44 6.06 -18.06
N THR A 417 3.82 7.23 -17.58
CA THR A 417 3.80 7.58 -16.16
C THR A 417 2.72 8.62 -15.90
N ASN A 418 2.03 8.47 -14.78
CA ASN A 418 0.96 9.37 -14.39
C ASN A 418 1.26 9.92 -12.99
N SER A 419 1.11 11.23 -12.86
CA SER A 419 1.25 11.95 -11.60
C SER A 419 -0.05 12.66 -11.26
N SER A 420 -0.46 12.62 -10.02
CA SER A 420 -1.64 13.35 -9.56
C SER A 420 -1.44 13.89 -8.14
N ILE A 421 -1.93 15.10 -7.90
CA ILE A 421 -2.05 15.71 -6.58
C ILE A 421 -3.51 16.10 -6.42
N ALA A 422 -4.17 15.59 -5.40
CA ALA A 422 -5.59 15.83 -5.18
C ALA A 422 -5.85 16.38 -3.78
N TYR A 423 -6.67 17.40 -3.72
CA TYR A 423 -7.23 17.95 -2.50
C TYR A 423 -8.74 17.97 -2.61
N SER A 424 -9.44 17.46 -1.63
CA SER A 424 -10.89 17.59 -1.56
C SER A 424 -11.33 18.09 -0.20
N LYS A 425 -12.40 18.90 -0.21
CA LYS A 425 -13.04 19.43 1.00
C LYS A 425 -14.55 19.37 0.85
N SER A 426 -15.21 18.79 1.82
CA SER A 426 -16.66 18.83 1.99
C SER A 426 -16.98 19.50 3.32
N TRP A 427 -17.93 20.42 3.31
CA TRP A 427 -18.36 21.12 4.52
C TRP A 427 -19.52 20.34 5.13
N ALA A 428 -19.26 19.76 6.30
CA ALA A 428 -20.27 18.96 7.01
C ALA A 428 -21.55 19.78 7.27
N GLY A 429 -22.71 19.17 7.08
CA GLY A 429 -24.00 19.83 7.22
C GLY A 429 -24.38 20.82 6.11
N THR A 430 -23.53 21.00 5.09
CA THR A 430 -23.80 21.86 3.94
C THR A 430 -23.75 21.06 2.63
N PRO A 431 -24.39 21.53 1.55
CA PRO A 431 -24.33 20.86 0.27
C PRO A 431 -23.04 21.16 -0.52
N PHE A 432 -22.06 21.83 0.06
CA PHE A 432 -20.88 22.30 -0.66
C PHE A 432 -19.73 21.31 -0.63
N SER A 433 -19.08 21.11 -1.75
CA SER A 433 -17.83 20.37 -1.88
C SER A 433 -16.89 21.01 -2.90
N LEU A 434 -15.61 21.00 -2.59
CA LEU A 434 -14.52 21.48 -3.43
C LEU A 434 -13.57 20.31 -3.69
N ALA A 435 -13.16 20.13 -4.94
CA ALA A 435 -12.07 19.25 -5.29
C ALA A 435 -11.08 19.98 -6.21
N MET A 436 -9.82 19.85 -5.92
CA MET A 436 -8.72 20.38 -6.72
C MET A 436 -7.83 19.19 -7.12
N ASN A 437 -7.50 19.09 -8.38
CA ASN A 437 -6.64 18.04 -8.90
C ASN A 437 -5.61 18.65 -9.86
N MET A 438 -4.37 18.23 -9.71
CA MET A 438 -3.29 18.45 -10.67
C MET A 438 -2.88 17.09 -11.22
N ALA A 439 -2.81 16.95 -12.52
CA ALA A 439 -2.44 15.70 -13.16
C ALA A 439 -1.42 15.96 -14.28
N VAL A 440 -0.41 15.10 -14.34
CA VAL A 440 0.60 15.08 -15.39
C VAL A 440 0.73 13.66 -15.89
N SER A 441 0.62 13.49 -17.20
CA SER A 441 0.84 12.22 -17.89
C SER A 441 2.01 12.37 -18.84
N GLN A 442 2.98 11.50 -18.76
CA GLN A 442 4.16 11.47 -19.62
C GLN A 442 4.19 10.16 -20.40
N ASN A 443 4.49 10.24 -21.69
CA ASN A 443 4.75 9.07 -22.53
C ASN A 443 6.20 9.06 -22.97
N SER A 444 6.97 8.05 -22.53
CA SER A 444 8.39 7.96 -22.78
C SER A 444 8.76 7.66 -24.24
N GLN A 445 7.87 7.01 -25.01
CA GLN A 445 8.12 6.70 -26.43
C GLN A 445 7.92 7.92 -27.34
N SER A 446 6.80 8.64 -27.17
CA SER A 446 6.48 9.83 -27.96
C SER A 446 7.10 11.10 -27.37
N GLN A 447 7.71 11.02 -26.18
CA GLN A 447 8.22 12.16 -25.39
C GLN A 447 7.15 13.24 -25.14
N ALA A 448 5.89 12.85 -25.14
CA ALA A 448 4.78 13.76 -24.95
C ALA A 448 4.43 13.87 -23.47
N ILE A 449 4.22 15.10 -23.03
CA ILE A 449 3.72 15.44 -21.70
C ILE A 449 2.37 16.11 -21.85
N SER A 450 1.37 15.60 -21.15
CA SER A 450 0.07 16.24 -21.01
C SER A 450 -0.13 16.60 -19.54
N ALA A 451 -0.32 17.88 -19.26
CA ALA A 451 -0.49 18.38 -17.91
C ALA A 451 -1.83 19.13 -17.76
N THR A 452 -2.52 18.89 -16.67
CA THR A 452 -3.72 19.63 -16.26
C THR A 452 -3.43 20.26 -14.90
N LEU A 453 -3.26 21.60 -14.87
CA LEU A 453 -2.68 22.34 -13.75
C LEU A 453 -3.31 23.73 -13.59
N PRO A 454 -4.25 23.95 -12.66
CA PRO A 454 -5.05 23.00 -11.89
C PRO A 454 -6.35 22.62 -12.60
N ASN A 455 -6.99 21.58 -12.09
CA ASN A 455 -8.40 21.28 -12.32
C ASN A 455 -9.16 21.45 -11.01
N ILE A 456 -10.00 22.48 -10.93
CA ILE A 456 -10.76 22.82 -9.73
C ILE A 456 -12.22 22.55 -10.00
N SER A 457 -12.89 21.81 -9.14
CA SER A 457 -14.34 21.62 -9.19
C SER A 457 -14.99 22.02 -7.88
N PHE A 458 -15.99 22.90 -7.96
CA PHE A 458 -16.85 23.24 -6.85
C PHE A 458 -18.25 22.74 -7.14
N ASN A 459 -18.81 21.97 -6.21
CA ASN A 459 -20.13 21.36 -6.40
C ASN A 459 -21.06 21.74 -5.24
N VAL A 460 -22.27 22.06 -5.60
CA VAL A 460 -23.41 22.17 -4.70
C VAL A 460 -24.28 20.94 -4.91
N ALA A 461 -24.34 20.07 -3.90
CA ALA A 461 -25.14 18.86 -3.96
C ALA A 461 -26.62 19.17 -4.19
N LYS A 462 -27.36 18.17 -4.65
CA LYS A 462 -28.79 18.29 -4.94
C LYS A 462 -29.56 18.91 -3.77
N PHE A 463 -30.27 19.99 -4.04
CA PHE A 463 -31.14 20.64 -3.09
C PHE A 463 -32.51 20.91 -3.72
N PHE A 464 -33.50 21.21 -2.90
CA PHE A 464 -34.88 21.43 -3.32
C PHE A 464 -35.27 22.87 -2.97
N PRO A 465 -35.13 23.83 -3.91
CA PRO A 465 -35.30 25.25 -3.62
C PRO A 465 -36.76 25.62 -3.21
N LEU A 466 -37.72 24.88 -3.71
CA LEU A 466 -39.15 25.16 -3.51
C LEU A 466 -39.78 24.27 -2.41
N LYS A 467 -38.95 23.55 -1.65
CA LYS A 467 -39.46 22.69 -0.57
C LYS A 467 -39.84 23.50 0.68
N ARG A 468 -41.06 23.29 1.18
CA ARG A 468 -41.53 23.94 2.42
C ARG A 468 -40.68 23.54 3.62
N LYS A 469 -40.39 24.51 4.49
CA LYS A 469 -39.66 24.28 5.75
C LYS A 469 -40.48 23.39 6.72
N LEU A 470 -41.77 23.63 6.81
CA LEU A 470 -42.74 22.86 7.62
C LEU A 470 -43.58 21.97 6.70
N LYS A 471 -43.37 20.67 6.77
CA LYS A 471 -44.06 19.70 5.92
C LYS A 471 -45.40 19.34 6.54
N GLN A 472 -46.50 19.73 5.85
CA GLN A 472 -47.84 19.31 6.16
C GLN A 472 -48.42 18.58 4.92
N GLY A 473 -48.79 17.29 5.09
CA GLY A 473 -49.33 16.46 4.04
C GLY A 473 -48.31 15.95 2.98
N LYS A 474 -48.82 15.56 1.81
CA LYS A 474 -48.02 15.04 0.69
C LYS A 474 -47.23 16.16 0.02
N ASP A 475 -46.05 15.82 -0.51
CA ASP A 475 -45.23 16.77 -1.27
C ASP A 475 -45.98 17.26 -2.50
N ARG A 476 -46.00 18.57 -2.71
CA ARG A 476 -46.59 19.19 -3.91
C ARG A 476 -45.64 18.96 -5.10
N TRP A 477 -46.15 19.05 -6.34
CA TRP A 477 -45.39 18.77 -7.53
C TRP A 477 -44.10 19.63 -7.66
N TYR A 478 -44.18 20.91 -7.27
CA TYR A 478 -43.03 21.82 -7.33
C TYR A 478 -41.99 21.57 -6.24
N GLU A 479 -42.35 20.94 -5.11
CA GLU A 479 -41.42 20.56 -4.05
C GLU A 479 -40.49 19.40 -4.46
N LYS A 480 -40.84 18.69 -5.53
CA LYS A 480 -40.03 17.65 -6.14
C LYS A 480 -39.00 18.19 -7.14
N ILE A 481 -39.07 19.50 -7.42
CA ILE A 481 -38.04 20.16 -8.24
C ILE A 481 -36.77 20.28 -7.45
N SER A 482 -35.73 19.70 -7.98
CA SER A 482 -34.39 19.72 -7.41
C SER A 482 -33.40 20.36 -8.37
N MET A 483 -32.43 20.99 -7.80
CA MET A 483 -31.37 21.68 -8.52
C MET A 483 -30.02 21.31 -7.89
N SER A 484 -29.00 21.24 -8.71
CA SER A 484 -27.61 21.19 -8.26
C SER A 484 -26.78 22.14 -9.10
N TYR A 485 -25.61 22.46 -8.62
CA TYR A 485 -24.68 23.32 -9.36
C TYR A 485 -23.29 22.71 -9.32
N SER A 486 -22.62 22.69 -10.44
CA SER A 486 -21.21 22.35 -10.50
C SER A 486 -20.45 23.34 -11.36
N THR A 487 -19.32 23.80 -10.87
CA THR A 487 -18.36 24.56 -11.67
C THR A 487 -17.04 23.81 -11.75
N LYS A 488 -16.44 23.80 -12.91
CA LYS A 488 -15.14 23.19 -13.17
C LYS A 488 -14.26 24.22 -13.85
N MET A 489 -13.10 24.48 -13.29
CA MET A 489 -12.03 25.27 -13.89
C MET A 489 -10.92 24.31 -14.28
N SER A 490 -10.45 24.37 -15.49
CA SER A 490 -9.32 23.52 -15.93
C SER A 490 -8.37 24.35 -16.78
N ASN A 491 -7.09 24.05 -16.57
CA ASN A 491 -6.01 24.56 -17.37
C ASN A 491 -5.15 23.39 -17.83
N SER A 492 -5.04 23.15 -19.11
CA SER A 492 -4.36 21.98 -19.68
C SER A 492 -3.41 22.36 -20.79
N VAL A 493 -2.31 21.62 -20.86
CA VAL A 493 -1.29 21.76 -21.90
C VAL A 493 -0.82 20.37 -22.32
N SER A 494 -0.48 20.24 -23.60
CA SER A 494 0.16 19.05 -24.15
C SER A 494 1.28 19.49 -25.08
N ALA A 495 2.50 19.04 -24.80
CA ALA A 495 3.69 19.38 -25.56
C ALA A 495 4.73 18.25 -25.47
N LYS A 496 5.79 18.35 -26.25
CA LYS A 496 6.97 17.49 -26.05
C LYS A 496 7.73 17.89 -24.80
N GLU A 497 8.47 16.94 -24.22
CA GLU A 497 9.29 17.15 -23.02
C GLU A 497 10.27 18.34 -23.16
N SER A 498 10.83 18.55 -24.38
CA SER A 498 11.72 19.66 -24.69
C SER A 498 11.03 21.03 -24.62
N ASP A 499 9.75 21.08 -24.94
CA ASP A 499 9.04 22.32 -25.25
C ASP A 499 8.08 22.75 -24.14
N ILE A 500 7.87 21.91 -23.09
CA ILE A 500 6.84 22.12 -22.06
C ILE A 500 6.95 23.48 -21.35
N PHE A 501 8.16 24.04 -21.26
CA PHE A 501 8.43 25.32 -20.60
C PHE A 501 8.72 26.47 -21.57
N THR A 502 8.48 26.29 -22.87
CA THR A 502 8.63 27.38 -23.85
C THR A 502 7.49 28.37 -23.68
N LYS A 503 7.74 29.63 -24.09
CA LYS A 503 6.73 30.68 -24.05
C LYS A 503 5.52 30.33 -24.94
N GLU A 504 5.77 29.72 -26.10
CA GLU A 504 4.74 29.25 -27.01
C GLU A 504 3.83 28.20 -26.41
N THR A 505 4.40 27.21 -25.70
CA THR A 505 3.61 26.19 -25.03
C THR A 505 2.76 26.78 -23.90
N LEU A 506 3.29 27.75 -23.14
CA LEU A 506 2.52 28.45 -22.11
C LEU A 506 1.38 29.31 -22.71
N GLN A 507 1.61 29.96 -23.84
CA GLN A 507 0.58 30.72 -24.54
C GLN A 507 -0.50 29.80 -25.15
N ASN A 508 -0.11 28.59 -25.55
CA ASN A 508 -1.01 27.60 -26.12
C ASN A 508 -1.80 26.80 -25.08
N MET A 509 -1.67 27.11 -23.81
CA MET A 509 -2.45 26.45 -22.74
C MET A 509 -3.96 26.64 -22.99
N LYS A 510 -4.68 25.53 -22.82
CA LYS A 510 -6.15 25.51 -22.95
C LYS A 510 -6.74 25.74 -21.57
N ASN A 511 -7.38 26.87 -21.38
CA ASN A 511 -8.01 27.23 -20.11
C ASN A 511 -9.50 27.51 -20.28
N GLY A 512 -10.24 27.39 -19.21
CA GLY A 512 -11.66 27.69 -19.21
C GLY A 512 -12.35 27.32 -17.91
N ILE A 513 -13.56 27.83 -17.77
CA ILE A 513 -14.46 27.52 -16.66
C ILE A 513 -15.78 27.02 -17.23
N GLN A 514 -16.29 25.92 -16.73
CA GLN A 514 -17.58 25.38 -17.10
C GLN A 514 -18.52 25.37 -15.90
N HIS A 515 -19.70 25.92 -16.05
CA HIS A 515 -20.79 25.88 -15.11
C HIS A 515 -21.88 24.94 -15.61
N THR A 516 -22.41 24.08 -14.78
CA THR A 516 -23.48 23.16 -15.10
C THR A 516 -24.58 23.23 -14.05
N ILE A 517 -25.80 23.48 -14.47
CA ILE A 517 -26.97 23.65 -13.62
C ILE A 517 -28.06 22.69 -14.11
N PRO A 518 -28.09 21.44 -13.65
CA PRO A 518 -29.22 20.55 -13.90
C PRO A 518 -30.37 20.88 -12.95
N VAL A 519 -31.55 21.09 -13.55
CA VAL A 519 -32.82 21.23 -12.86
C VAL A 519 -33.68 20.03 -13.24
N GLN A 520 -34.16 19.27 -12.27
CA GLN A 520 -34.94 18.06 -12.52
C GLN A 520 -36.03 17.86 -11.47
N ALA A 521 -37.12 17.25 -11.89
CA ALA A 521 -38.16 16.76 -10.99
C ALA A 521 -38.37 15.27 -11.20
N SER A 522 -38.73 14.54 -10.14
CA SER A 522 -39.03 13.11 -10.25
C SER A 522 -40.44 12.85 -9.78
N PHE A 523 -41.24 12.25 -10.65
CA PHE A 523 -42.64 11.89 -10.43
C PHE A 523 -42.76 10.38 -10.56
N ASN A 524 -43.53 9.80 -9.68
CA ASN A 524 -43.92 8.40 -9.77
C ASN A 524 -45.39 8.32 -10.20
N ALA A 525 -45.62 7.89 -11.42
CA ALA A 525 -46.95 7.68 -11.99
C ALA A 525 -47.31 6.20 -11.89
N LEU A 526 -48.61 5.94 -11.60
CA LEU A 526 -49.14 4.58 -11.48
C LEU A 526 -48.35 3.69 -10.49
N ASN A 527 -47.61 4.27 -9.53
CA ASN A 527 -46.72 3.61 -8.57
C ASN A 527 -45.52 2.87 -9.16
N TYR A 528 -45.40 2.71 -10.48
CA TYR A 528 -44.36 1.88 -11.11
C TYR A 528 -43.55 2.64 -12.16
N LEU A 529 -44.08 3.71 -12.72
CA LEU A 529 -43.43 4.49 -13.76
C LEU A 529 -42.80 5.77 -13.21
N ASN A 530 -41.50 5.84 -13.23
CA ASN A 530 -40.74 7.05 -12.90
C ASN A 530 -40.67 7.96 -14.13
N ILE A 531 -41.14 9.19 -13.98
CA ILE A 531 -41.10 10.24 -14.99
C ILE A 531 -40.19 11.34 -14.46
N THR A 532 -39.13 11.65 -15.19
CA THR A 532 -38.14 12.63 -14.75
C THR A 532 -37.92 13.66 -15.87
N PRO A 533 -38.69 14.76 -15.89
CA PRO A 533 -38.31 15.93 -16.68
C PRO A 533 -37.03 16.58 -16.12
N SER A 534 -36.18 17.03 -17.03
CA SER A 534 -34.93 17.71 -16.68
C SER A 534 -34.57 18.76 -17.72
N ILE A 535 -33.95 19.84 -17.25
CA ILE A 535 -33.33 20.87 -18.09
C ILE A 535 -31.89 21.01 -17.59
N ASN A 536 -30.94 20.84 -18.47
CA ASN A 536 -29.54 21.02 -18.17
C ASN A 536 -29.06 22.29 -18.85
N TYR A 537 -28.62 23.26 -18.08
CA TYR A 537 -27.96 24.46 -18.54
C TYR A 537 -26.46 24.32 -18.34
N THR A 538 -25.69 24.57 -19.38
CA THR A 538 -24.22 24.55 -19.36
C THR A 538 -23.70 25.88 -19.89
N GLU A 539 -22.84 26.52 -19.15
CA GLU A 539 -22.15 27.75 -19.53
C GLU A 539 -20.65 27.54 -19.49
N ARG A 540 -19.94 28.11 -20.45
CA ARG A 540 -18.49 28.01 -20.60
C ARG A 540 -17.89 29.39 -20.69
N TRP A 541 -16.89 29.66 -19.90
CA TRP A 541 -16.09 30.88 -19.96
C TRP A 541 -14.72 30.55 -20.51
N TYR A 542 -14.38 31.20 -21.61
CA TYR A 542 -13.06 31.10 -22.24
C TYR A 542 -12.36 32.43 -22.19
N PHE A 543 -11.03 32.40 -22.17
CA PHE A 543 -10.19 33.58 -22.05
C PHE A 543 -9.39 33.87 -23.33
N LYS A 544 -9.59 33.02 -24.36
CA LYS A 544 -9.03 33.21 -25.69
C LYS A 544 -9.93 32.63 -26.74
N LYS A 545 -9.88 33.25 -27.94
CA LYS A 545 -10.45 32.70 -29.16
C LYS A 545 -9.38 32.71 -30.24
N THR A 546 -9.50 31.81 -31.22
CA THR A 546 -8.60 31.71 -32.37
C THR A 546 -9.46 31.77 -33.63
N GLU A 547 -9.28 32.79 -34.39
CA GLU A 547 -9.97 32.96 -35.67
C GLU A 547 -9.22 32.24 -36.77
N ARG A 548 -9.92 31.94 -37.86
CA ARG A 548 -9.37 31.29 -39.05
C ARG A 548 -9.66 32.13 -40.26
N GLU A 549 -8.68 32.21 -41.17
CA GLU A 549 -8.78 32.90 -42.42
C GLU A 549 -8.22 32.05 -43.56
N TRP A 550 -8.78 32.21 -44.72
CA TRP A 550 -8.30 31.53 -45.92
C TRP A 550 -7.13 32.34 -46.53
N ASN A 551 -5.96 31.74 -46.54
CA ASN A 551 -4.81 32.35 -47.25
C ASN A 551 -4.76 31.86 -48.68
N SER A 552 -5.06 32.78 -49.61
CA SER A 552 -5.08 32.51 -51.08
C SER A 552 -3.66 32.29 -51.64
N GLN A 553 -2.61 32.72 -50.95
CA GLN A 553 -1.24 32.53 -51.41
C GLN A 553 -0.76 31.09 -51.10
N THR A 554 -1.07 30.60 -49.90
CA THR A 554 -0.68 29.26 -49.45
C THR A 554 -1.75 28.20 -49.82
N ASN A 555 -2.93 28.59 -50.29
CA ASN A 555 -4.08 27.75 -50.52
C ASN A 555 -4.44 26.89 -49.30
N LYS A 556 -4.38 27.46 -48.10
CA LYS A 556 -4.65 26.80 -46.84
C LYS A 556 -5.51 27.66 -45.92
N LEU A 557 -6.27 26.96 -45.08
CA LEU A 557 -6.94 27.59 -43.95
C LEU A 557 -5.93 27.79 -42.82
N GLU A 558 -5.64 29.04 -42.48
CA GLU A 558 -4.67 29.39 -41.44
C GLU A 558 -5.37 29.86 -40.17
N GLU A 559 -4.78 29.55 -39.03
CA GLU A 559 -5.22 30.03 -37.72
C GLU A 559 -4.49 31.35 -37.42
N LEU A 560 -5.26 32.40 -37.14
CA LEU A 560 -4.73 33.70 -36.76
C LEU A 560 -4.20 33.65 -35.31
N GLU A 561 -3.43 34.69 -34.94
CA GLU A 561 -2.97 34.84 -33.57
C GLU A 561 -4.13 34.82 -32.57
N PRO A 562 -4.01 34.13 -31.41
CA PRO A 562 -5.05 34.10 -30.42
C PRO A 562 -5.40 35.46 -29.85
N GLU A 563 -6.65 35.82 -29.90
CA GLU A 563 -7.18 37.03 -29.27
C GLU A 563 -7.59 36.73 -27.83
N TYR A 564 -7.01 37.43 -26.86
CA TYR A 564 -7.29 37.27 -25.44
C TYR A 564 -8.41 38.20 -24.99
N GLY A 565 -9.39 37.65 -24.25
CA GLY A 565 -10.53 38.37 -23.73
C GLY A 565 -11.45 37.46 -22.95
N PHE A 566 -12.54 37.99 -22.42
CA PHE A 566 -13.56 37.18 -21.74
C PHE A 566 -14.68 36.83 -22.70
N TYR A 567 -14.88 35.54 -22.93
CA TYR A 567 -15.90 35.02 -23.85
C TYR A 567 -16.80 34.03 -23.13
N ARG A 568 -18.11 34.27 -23.24
CA ARG A 568 -19.16 33.47 -22.62
C ARG A 568 -19.93 32.68 -23.67
N LEU A 569 -19.92 31.36 -23.57
CA LEU A 569 -20.70 30.44 -24.39
C LEU A 569 -21.67 29.66 -23.51
N TYR A 570 -22.87 29.44 -24.01
CA TYR A 570 -23.85 28.63 -23.26
C TYR A 570 -24.65 27.72 -24.20
N ASN A 571 -25.16 26.66 -23.60
CA ASN A 571 -26.14 25.79 -24.22
C ASN A 571 -27.06 25.18 -23.16
N TYR A 572 -28.21 24.76 -23.60
CA TYR A 572 -29.16 24.04 -22.80
C TYR A 572 -29.79 22.88 -23.57
N ASN A 573 -30.21 21.87 -22.85
CA ASN A 573 -31.02 20.78 -23.36
C ASN A 573 -32.10 20.40 -22.36
N ALA A 574 -33.29 20.06 -22.90
CA ALA A 574 -34.39 19.52 -22.13
C ALA A 574 -34.51 18.03 -22.37
N ALA A 575 -34.85 17.27 -21.34
CA ALA A 575 -35.08 15.85 -21.48
C ALA A 575 -36.24 15.38 -20.59
N LEU A 576 -36.98 14.39 -21.09
CA LEU A 576 -38.05 13.72 -20.40
C LEU A 576 -37.76 12.22 -20.36
N SER A 577 -37.41 11.71 -19.19
CA SER A 577 -37.01 10.31 -19.00
C SER A 577 -38.13 9.51 -18.34
N PHE A 578 -38.35 8.31 -18.86
CA PHE A 578 -39.28 7.31 -18.36
C PHE A 578 -38.49 6.07 -17.99
N SER A 579 -38.69 5.55 -16.79
CA SER A 579 -38.06 4.31 -16.35
C SER A 579 -39.00 3.51 -15.44
N THR A 580 -38.96 2.20 -15.58
CA THR A 580 -39.70 1.27 -14.72
C THR A 580 -38.87 0.05 -14.44
N THR A 581 -39.22 -0.71 -13.41
CA THR A 581 -38.58 -1.99 -13.14
C THR A 581 -39.65 -3.07 -13.12
N VAL A 582 -39.45 -4.06 -13.97
CA VAL A 582 -40.34 -5.24 -14.08
C VAL A 582 -39.63 -6.45 -13.48
N TYR A 583 -40.34 -7.19 -12.67
CA TYR A 583 -39.84 -8.39 -12.01
C TYR A 583 -40.56 -9.62 -12.52
N GLY A 584 -39.83 -10.58 -13.04
CA GLY A 584 -40.33 -11.92 -13.30
C GLY A 584 -39.74 -12.89 -12.28
N THR A 585 -40.57 -13.62 -11.56
CA THR A 585 -40.12 -14.66 -10.63
C THR A 585 -40.72 -16.00 -11.05
N TRP A 586 -39.81 -16.95 -11.23
CA TRP A 586 -40.20 -18.34 -11.47
C TRP A 586 -39.78 -19.18 -10.26
N GLN A 587 -40.67 -19.99 -9.72
CA GLN A 587 -40.41 -20.89 -8.60
C GLN A 587 -40.56 -22.33 -9.08
N VAL A 588 -39.72 -23.19 -8.57
CA VAL A 588 -39.78 -24.63 -8.84
C VAL A 588 -41.06 -25.19 -8.19
N LYS A 589 -41.83 -25.94 -8.93
CA LYS A 589 -43.06 -26.61 -8.44
C LYS A 589 -42.70 -27.57 -7.29
N ASP A 590 -43.63 -27.77 -6.33
CA ASP A 590 -43.40 -28.56 -5.13
C ASP A 590 -42.92 -29.99 -5.37
N ARG A 591 -43.30 -30.60 -6.48
CA ARG A 591 -42.85 -31.97 -6.86
C ARG A 591 -41.38 -32.04 -7.24
N TYR A 592 -40.70 -30.92 -7.42
CA TYR A 592 -39.27 -30.80 -7.75
C TYR A 592 -38.48 -30.05 -6.72
N LYS A 593 -38.94 -29.99 -5.46
CA LYS A 593 -38.26 -29.28 -4.35
C LYS A 593 -36.83 -29.71 -4.10
N ASP A 594 -36.48 -30.94 -4.51
CA ASP A 594 -35.12 -31.47 -4.33
C ASP A 594 -34.12 -31.02 -5.39
N MET A 595 -34.59 -30.32 -6.42
CA MET A 595 -33.65 -29.70 -7.39
C MET A 595 -32.80 -28.65 -6.71
N LYS A 596 -31.52 -28.55 -7.16
CA LYS A 596 -30.61 -27.49 -6.69
C LYS A 596 -31.15 -26.09 -6.95
N LEU A 597 -31.78 -25.85 -8.08
CA LEU A 597 -32.42 -24.58 -8.44
C LEU A 597 -33.80 -24.51 -7.79
N GLN A 598 -34.04 -23.50 -6.93
CA GLN A 598 -35.29 -23.31 -6.23
C GLN A 598 -36.15 -22.20 -6.84
N ALA A 599 -35.54 -21.12 -7.30
CA ALA A 599 -36.21 -20.01 -7.95
C ALA A 599 -35.29 -19.21 -8.87
N LEU A 600 -35.87 -18.61 -9.90
CA LEU A 600 -35.23 -17.61 -10.75
C LEU A 600 -35.95 -16.29 -10.60
N ARG A 601 -35.20 -15.20 -10.49
CA ARG A 601 -35.71 -13.83 -10.51
C ARG A 601 -35.05 -13.08 -11.66
N HIS A 602 -35.85 -12.69 -12.64
CA HIS A 602 -35.41 -11.81 -13.72
C HIS A 602 -35.88 -10.39 -13.44
N THR A 603 -34.98 -9.43 -13.41
CA THR A 603 -35.29 -8.02 -13.25
C THR A 603 -34.95 -7.31 -14.57
N ILE A 604 -35.93 -6.60 -15.10
CA ILE A 604 -35.81 -5.85 -16.36
C ILE A 604 -36.11 -4.39 -16.05
N THR A 605 -35.17 -3.51 -16.39
CA THR A 605 -35.30 -2.06 -16.21
C THR A 605 -35.21 -1.36 -17.56
N PRO A 606 -36.33 -1.21 -18.30
CA PRO A 606 -36.35 -0.37 -19.47
C PRO A 606 -36.30 1.11 -19.08
N SER A 607 -35.56 1.89 -19.84
CA SER A 607 -35.57 3.33 -19.78
C SER A 607 -35.60 3.96 -21.16
N ILE A 608 -36.43 4.98 -21.32
CA ILE A 608 -36.54 5.78 -22.54
C ILE A 608 -36.42 7.24 -22.12
N SER A 609 -35.58 8.00 -22.83
CA SER A 609 -35.39 9.41 -22.58
C SER A 609 -35.51 10.18 -23.90
N LEU A 610 -36.49 11.04 -23.96
CA LEU A 610 -36.64 12.00 -25.05
C LEU A 610 -35.83 13.25 -24.71
N SER A 611 -34.96 13.66 -25.58
CA SER A 611 -34.10 14.85 -25.37
C SER A 611 -34.16 15.78 -26.55
N TYR A 612 -34.16 17.09 -26.28
CA TYR A 612 -34.12 18.13 -27.25
C TYR A 612 -32.99 19.14 -26.93
N ALA A 613 -32.18 19.45 -27.90
CA ALA A 613 -31.17 20.51 -27.87
C ALA A 613 -31.24 21.37 -29.13
N PRO A 614 -31.36 22.68 -29.00
CA PRO A 614 -31.38 23.58 -30.18
C PRO A 614 -30.01 23.67 -30.83
N ASP A 615 -30.05 24.12 -32.07
CA ASP A 615 -28.86 24.47 -32.85
C ASP A 615 -28.29 25.82 -32.37
N PHE A 616 -27.07 25.77 -31.79
CA PHE A 616 -26.32 26.95 -31.32
C PHE A 616 -25.39 27.54 -32.40
N SER A 617 -25.35 26.99 -33.61
CA SER A 617 -24.58 27.56 -34.73
C SER A 617 -25.26 28.78 -35.37
N LYS A 618 -26.52 28.99 -35.05
CA LYS A 618 -27.29 30.14 -35.59
C LYS A 618 -26.65 31.48 -35.22
N GLN A 619 -26.58 32.39 -36.13
CA GLN A 619 -25.91 33.70 -36.02
C GLN A 619 -26.32 34.50 -34.77
N LYS A 620 -27.59 34.36 -34.32
CA LYS A 620 -28.09 35.02 -33.10
C LYS A 620 -27.31 34.71 -31.80
N TYR A 621 -26.60 33.59 -31.75
CA TYR A 621 -25.81 33.21 -30.62
C TYR A 621 -24.36 33.73 -30.68
N GLY A 622 -23.81 33.97 -31.89
CA GLY A 622 -22.45 34.50 -32.06
C GLY A 622 -21.32 33.52 -31.73
N PHE A 623 -21.61 32.22 -31.60
CA PHE A 623 -20.61 31.23 -31.21
C PHE A 623 -19.86 30.61 -32.40
N PHE A 624 -20.39 30.80 -33.59
CA PHE A 624 -19.84 30.23 -34.81
C PHE A 624 -19.68 31.32 -35.87
N LYS A 625 -18.71 31.14 -36.75
CA LYS A 625 -18.37 31.96 -37.88
C LYS A 625 -18.29 31.11 -39.15
N THR A 626 -18.34 31.71 -40.29
CA THR A 626 -18.10 31.09 -41.59
C THR A 626 -16.77 31.50 -42.14
N VAL A 627 -16.07 30.57 -42.79
CA VAL A 627 -14.79 30.84 -43.46
C VAL A 627 -14.69 30.03 -44.74
N GLN A 628 -14.01 30.57 -45.74
CA GLN A 628 -13.68 29.81 -46.95
C GLN A 628 -12.76 28.65 -46.61
N SER A 629 -13.02 27.43 -47.09
CA SER A 629 -12.31 26.21 -46.74
C SER A 629 -11.41 25.64 -47.85
N ASP A 630 -11.62 26.07 -49.09
CA ASP A 630 -10.87 25.60 -50.26
C ASP A 630 -10.77 26.67 -51.35
N SER A 631 -9.95 26.41 -52.36
CA SER A 631 -9.72 27.31 -53.52
C SER A 631 -10.98 27.49 -54.40
N THR A 632 -12.01 26.67 -54.27
CA THR A 632 -13.26 26.80 -55.02
C THR A 632 -14.26 27.77 -54.41
N GLY A 633 -13.91 28.41 -53.29
CA GLY A 633 -14.77 29.31 -52.53
C GLY A 633 -15.81 28.62 -51.65
N ARG A 634 -15.66 27.32 -51.37
CA ARG A 634 -16.52 26.60 -50.45
C ARG A 634 -16.40 27.15 -49.05
N VAL A 635 -17.52 27.43 -48.41
CA VAL A 635 -17.60 27.98 -47.08
C VAL A 635 -17.89 26.88 -46.06
N THR A 636 -17.20 26.89 -44.94
CA THR A 636 -17.45 25.99 -43.80
C THR A 636 -17.75 26.77 -42.52
N VAL A 637 -18.59 26.21 -41.67
CA VAL A 637 -18.94 26.79 -40.39
C VAL A 637 -17.94 26.26 -39.33
N TYR A 638 -17.34 27.16 -38.59
CA TYR A 638 -16.41 26.81 -37.50
C TYR A 638 -16.67 27.66 -36.25
N SER A 639 -16.20 27.25 -35.13
CA SER A 639 -16.23 28.05 -33.90
C SER A 639 -14.81 28.53 -33.56
N PRO A 640 -14.60 29.84 -33.32
CA PRO A 640 -13.31 30.38 -32.86
C PRO A 640 -12.86 29.78 -31.49
N PHE A 641 -13.75 29.08 -30.81
CA PHE A 641 -13.52 28.44 -29.53
C PHE A 641 -13.23 26.94 -29.66
N GLN A 642 -13.13 26.44 -30.89
CA GLN A 642 -12.84 25.03 -31.17
C GLN A 642 -11.47 24.65 -30.59
N GLY A 643 -11.38 23.51 -29.95
CA GLY A 643 -10.14 23.07 -29.33
C GLY A 643 -9.91 23.52 -27.88
N ASN A 644 -10.75 24.39 -27.31
CA ASN A 644 -10.72 24.73 -25.91
C ASN A 644 -11.15 23.54 -25.00
N VAL A 645 -10.78 23.63 -23.73
CA VAL A 645 -10.84 22.51 -22.76
C VAL A 645 -12.22 21.89 -22.55
N TYR A 646 -13.30 22.66 -22.67
CA TYR A 646 -14.69 22.17 -22.48
C TYR A 646 -15.50 22.09 -23.78
N GLY A 647 -14.84 22.21 -24.94
CA GLY A 647 -15.50 22.17 -26.25
C GLY A 647 -16.48 23.32 -26.51
N ILE A 648 -17.29 23.18 -27.53
CA ILE A 648 -18.22 24.19 -28.01
C ILE A 648 -19.68 23.75 -27.84
N PRO A 649 -20.66 24.66 -27.82
CA PRO A 649 -22.06 24.32 -27.95
C PRO A 649 -22.35 23.49 -29.21
N PRO A 650 -23.39 22.63 -29.22
CA PRO A 650 -23.74 21.85 -30.43
C PRO A 650 -24.10 22.74 -31.59
N ALA A 651 -23.57 22.41 -32.78
CA ALA A 651 -23.80 23.15 -34.04
C ALA A 651 -24.99 22.61 -34.85
N THR A 652 -25.71 21.67 -34.30
CA THR A 652 -26.89 21.06 -34.95
C THR A 652 -28.01 20.90 -33.95
N GLU A 653 -29.22 21.07 -34.41
CA GLU A 653 -30.42 20.75 -33.65
C GLU A 653 -30.51 19.24 -33.44
N SER A 654 -30.88 18.84 -32.25
CA SER A 654 -30.99 17.42 -31.90
C SER A 654 -32.29 17.16 -31.15
N GLY A 655 -33.10 16.25 -31.68
CA GLY A 655 -34.27 15.69 -31.02
C GLY A 655 -34.10 14.20 -31.00
N ALA A 656 -33.68 13.65 -29.86
CA ALA A 656 -33.28 12.26 -29.77
C ALA A 656 -34.09 11.47 -28.73
N MET A 657 -34.40 10.23 -29.07
CA MET A 657 -34.88 9.23 -28.12
C MET A 657 -33.72 8.32 -27.77
N ASN A 658 -33.27 8.35 -26.52
CA ASN A 658 -32.30 7.39 -25.98
C ASN A 658 -33.09 6.24 -25.35
N PHE A 659 -32.72 5.03 -25.65
CA PHE A 659 -33.29 3.83 -25.05
C PHE A 659 -32.22 2.98 -24.41
N SER A 660 -32.53 2.42 -23.25
CA SER A 660 -31.67 1.49 -22.55
C SER A 660 -32.52 0.40 -21.87
N LEU A 661 -32.05 -0.83 -21.99
CA LEU A 661 -32.67 -2.00 -21.38
C LEU A 661 -31.61 -2.67 -20.50
N SER A 662 -31.72 -2.51 -19.21
CA SER A 662 -30.85 -3.20 -18.24
C SER A 662 -31.56 -4.40 -17.67
N GLN A 663 -30.88 -5.53 -17.59
CA GLN A 663 -31.43 -6.80 -17.15
C GLN A 663 -30.47 -7.47 -16.15
N SER A 664 -31.03 -8.06 -15.10
CA SER A 664 -30.30 -8.90 -14.16
C SER A 664 -31.07 -10.21 -13.89
N LEU A 665 -30.32 -11.31 -13.75
CA LEU A 665 -30.87 -12.63 -13.51
C LEU A 665 -30.24 -13.24 -12.26
N GLU A 666 -31.06 -13.49 -11.25
CA GLU A 666 -30.68 -14.09 -9.99
C GLU A 666 -31.32 -15.47 -9.83
N ALA A 667 -30.57 -16.42 -9.29
CA ALA A 667 -31.06 -17.74 -8.92
C ALA A 667 -30.97 -17.96 -7.42
N LYS A 668 -32.00 -18.60 -6.85
CA LYS A 668 -31.93 -19.19 -5.52
C LYS A 668 -31.59 -20.68 -5.70
N VAL A 669 -30.49 -21.11 -5.10
CA VAL A 669 -30.03 -22.49 -5.16
C VAL A 669 -29.93 -23.07 -3.75
N ARG A 670 -30.26 -24.36 -3.60
CA ARG A 670 -30.09 -25.09 -2.34
C ARG A 670 -28.60 -25.18 -1.99
N SER A 671 -28.27 -24.89 -0.76
CA SER A 671 -26.87 -24.90 -0.27
C SER A 671 -26.83 -25.48 1.13
N ASN A 672 -26.11 -26.57 1.30
CA ASN A 672 -25.91 -27.19 2.62
C ASN A 672 -24.87 -26.43 3.47
N ARG A 673 -24.24 -25.39 2.91
CA ARG A 673 -23.22 -24.58 3.61
C ARG A 673 -23.76 -23.30 4.23
N ASP A 674 -24.96 -22.88 3.85
CA ASP A 674 -25.59 -21.68 4.37
C ASP A 674 -26.59 -22.03 5.46
N SER A 675 -26.62 -21.28 6.54
CA SER A 675 -27.52 -21.47 7.67
C SER A 675 -29.02 -21.44 7.31
N THR A 676 -29.36 -20.79 6.22
CA THR A 676 -30.72 -20.69 5.66
C THR A 676 -31.05 -21.82 4.67
N GLY A 677 -30.11 -22.72 4.37
CA GLY A 677 -30.27 -23.76 3.35
C GLY A 677 -30.36 -23.26 1.90
N ILE A 678 -30.35 -21.94 1.68
CA ILE A 678 -30.55 -21.32 0.36
C ILE A 678 -29.46 -20.28 0.10
N ARG A 679 -28.79 -20.39 -1.03
CA ARG A 679 -27.83 -19.42 -1.54
C ARG A 679 -28.40 -18.64 -2.73
N LYS A 680 -28.23 -17.34 -2.75
CA LYS A 680 -28.53 -16.50 -3.92
C LYS A 680 -27.28 -16.39 -4.80
N ILE A 681 -27.45 -16.69 -6.09
CA ILE A 681 -26.39 -16.59 -7.10
C ILE A 681 -26.88 -15.64 -8.18
N LYS A 682 -26.08 -14.67 -8.54
CA LYS A 682 -26.33 -13.82 -9.72
C LYS A 682 -25.80 -14.54 -10.95
N ILE A 683 -26.68 -14.95 -11.86
CA ILE A 683 -26.31 -15.55 -13.15
C ILE A 683 -25.87 -14.43 -14.11
N ILE A 684 -26.64 -13.35 -14.15
CA ILE A 684 -26.34 -12.13 -14.89
C ILE A 684 -26.39 -10.99 -13.90
N ASP A 685 -25.25 -10.34 -13.64
CA ASP A 685 -25.21 -9.16 -12.77
C ASP A 685 -25.87 -7.97 -13.47
N ASP A 686 -25.49 -7.75 -14.72
CA ASP A 686 -26.01 -6.69 -15.55
C ASP A 686 -25.81 -7.03 -17.03
N LEU A 687 -26.90 -7.00 -17.79
CA LEU A 687 -26.91 -7.01 -19.25
C LEU A 687 -27.59 -5.73 -19.71
N THR A 688 -26.81 -4.79 -20.24
CA THR A 688 -27.35 -3.52 -20.72
C THR A 688 -27.21 -3.44 -22.23
N ILE A 689 -28.34 -3.12 -22.89
CA ILE A 689 -28.44 -2.86 -24.31
C ILE A 689 -28.96 -1.43 -24.46
N GLY A 690 -28.25 -0.57 -25.20
CA GLY A 690 -28.65 0.82 -25.34
C GLY A 690 -28.25 1.44 -26.68
N GLY A 691 -29.01 2.43 -27.07
CA GLY A 691 -28.78 3.21 -28.26
C GLY A 691 -29.63 4.48 -28.28
N SER A 692 -29.55 5.23 -29.36
CA SER A 692 -30.33 6.46 -29.54
C SER A 692 -30.81 6.58 -30.96
N TYR A 693 -32.00 7.19 -31.12
CA TYR A 693 -32.57 7.54 -32.39
C TYR A 693 -32.80 9.05 -32.46
N ASN A 694 -32.13 9.71 -33.36
CA ASN A 694 -32.25 11.16 -33.55
C ASN A 694 -33.29 11.45 -34.65
N PHE A 695 -34.46 11.99 -34.28
CA PHE A 695 -35.55 12.28 -35.16
C PHE A 695 -35.21 13.41 -36.16
N LEU A 696 -34.35 14.35 -35.73
CA LEU A 696 -34.02 15.58 -36.47
C LEU A 696 -32.74 15.43 -37.30
N ALA A 697 -32.09 14.30 -37.30
CA ALA A 697 -30.94 14.06 -38.15
C ALA A 697 -31.41 13.85 -39.60
N ASP A 698 -30.67 14.38 -40.58
CA ASP A 698 -30.99 14.21 -42.01
C ASP A 698 -30.80 12.76 -42.47
N SER A 699 -29.77 12.09 -41.95
CA SER A 699 -29.46 10.70 -42.30
C SER A 699 -28.88 9.97 -41.10
N MET A 700 -28.83 8.64 -41.16
CA MET A 700 -28.27 7.76 -40.10
C MET A 700 -28.86 8.04 -38.72
N LYS A 701 -30.17 8.15 -38.64
CA LYS A 701 -30.94 8.52 -37.43
C LYS A 701 -30.71 7.63 -36.23
N LEU A 702 -30.41 6.34 -36.46
CA LEU A 702 -30.15 5.36 -35.39
C LEU A 702 -28.66 5.33 -35.06
N SER A 703 -28.31 5.48 -33.81
CA SER A 703 -26.92 5.34 -33.35
C SER A 703 -26.42 3.89 -33.39
N THR A 704 -25.15 3.68 -33.17
CA THR A 704 -24.63 2.35 -32.87
C THR A 704 -25.26 1.84 -31.57
N ILE A 705 -25.53 0.55 -31.49
CA ILE A 705 -26.10 -0.13 -30.31
C ILE A 705 -24.97 -0.69 -29.49
N SER A 706 -24.91 -0.29 -28.24
CA SER A 706 -23.96 -0.81 -27.27
C SER A 706 -24.58 -1.98 -26.48
N ILE A 707 -23.82 -3.05 -26.32
CA ILE A 707 -24.18 -4.20 -25.50
C ILE A 707 -23.09 -4.39 -24.47
N SER A 708 -23.43 -4.48 -23.19
CA SER A 708 -22.52 -4.83 -22.14
C SER A 708 -23.13 -5.92 -21.26
N LEU A 709 -22.37 -6.98 -21.02
CA LEU A 709 -22.76 -8.09 -20.14
C LEU A 709 -21.68 -8.25 -19.09
N ARG A 710 -22.08 -8.27 -17.83
CA ARG A 710 -21.27 -8.69 -16.70
C ARG A 710 -21.94 -9.83 -15.95
N SER A 711 -21.21 -10.87 -15.67
CA SER A 711 -21.67 -12.03 -14.94
C SER A 711 -20.59 -12.54 -14.01
N THR A 712 -20.89 -12.62 -12.72
CA THR A 712 -20.05 -13.19 -11.68
C THR A 712 -20.76 -14.40 -11.07
N ILE A 713 -20.76 -15.53 -11.78
CA ILE A 713 -21.47 -16.74 -11.38
C ILE A 713 -20.93 -17.29 -10.05
N SER A 714 -19.65 -17.10 -9.81
CA SER A 714 -19.01 -17.47 -8.56
C SER A 714 -17.84 -16.53 -8.25
N SER A 715 -17.34 -16.54 -7.01
CA SER A 715 -16.11 -15.84 -6.64
C SER A 715 -14.88 -16.27 -7.46
N LYS A 716 -14.99 -17.38 -8.17
CA LYS A 716 -13.91 -17.97 -8.97
C LYS A 716 -14.06 -17.71 -10.48
N PHE A 717 -15.24 -17.30 -10.96
CA PHE A 717 -15.54 -17.19 -12.38
C PHE A 717 -16.36 -15.95 -12.70
N GLY A 718 -15.81 -15.10 -13.56
CA GLY A 718 -16.45 -13.89 -14.05
C GLY A 718 -16.31 -13.73 -15.56
N ILE A 719 -17.36 -13.22 -16.20
CA ILE A 719 -17.40 -12.90 -17.63
C ILE A 719 -17.76 -11.43 -17.79
N ASN A 720 -17.00 -10.74 -18.62
CA ASN A 720 -17.35 -9.41 -19.12
C ASN A 720 -17.34 -9.44 -20.64
N LEU A 721 -18.42 -8.95 -21.23
CA LEU A 721 -18.54 -8.81 -22.67
C LEU A 721 -19.01 -7.39 -22.98
N ARG A 722 -18.36 -6.77 -23.93
CA ARG A 722 -18.79 -5.50 -24.52
C ARG A 722 -18.81 -5.65 -26.04
N ALA A 723 -19.89 -5.18 -26.66
CA ALA A 723 -20.01 -5.19 -28.12
C ALA A 723 -20.65 -3.88 -28.59
N THR A 724 -20.22 -3.40 -29.74
CA THR A 724 -20.83 -2.28 -30.45
C THR A 724 -21.32 -2.78 -31.79
N LEU A 725 -22.61 -2.67 -32.00
CA LEU A 725 -23.29 -3.02 -33.25
C LEU A 725 -23.56 -1.76 -34.05
N ASP A 726 -23.12 -1.73 -35.27
CA ASP A 726 -23.49 -0.69 -36.23
C ASP A 726 -24.69 -1.18 -37.05
N PRO A 727 -25.85 -0.51 -36.97
CA PRO A 727 -27.06 -0.94 -37.64
C PRO A 727 -27.06 -0.65 -39.17
N TYR A 728 -26.08 0.09 -39.69
CA TYR A 728 -26.01 0.52 -41.08
C TYR A 728 -25.10 -0.36 -41.92
N GLU A 729 -25.46 -0.43 -43.23
CA GLU A 729 -24.62 -1.00 -44.25
C GLU A 729 -23.42 -0.09 -44.52
N VAL A 730 -22.34 -0.66 -45.05
CA VAL A 730 -21.15 0.07 -45.52
C VAL A 730 -20.87 -0.27 -46.98
N THR A 731 -20.33 0.69 -47.67
CA THR A 731 -19.77 0.48 -49.01
C THR A 731 -18.48 -0.34 -48.92
N PRO A 732 -17.98 -0.92 -50.02
CA PRO A 732 -16.69 -1.60 -50.04
C PRO A 732 -15.54 -0.71 -49.55
N GLU A 733 -15.64 0.61 -49.70
CA GLU A 733 -14.66 1.64 -49.28
C GLU A 733 -14.80 1.97 -47.77
N GLY A 734 -15.73 1.35 -47.06
CA GLY A 734 -15.94 1.53 -45.63
C GLY A 734 -16.78 2.74 -45.26
N ARG A 735 -17.43 3.44 -46.19
CA ARG A 735 -18.35 4.52 -45.87
C ARG A 735 -19.70 3.97 -45.47
N ARG A 736 -20.25 4.46 -44.38
CA ARG A 736 -21.63 4.14 -43.95
C ARG A 736 -22.62 4.86 -44.89
N TYR A 737 -23.72 4.18 -45.22
CA TYR A 737 -24.84 4.79 -45.91
C TYR A 737 -26.16 4.44 -45.21
N ASP A 738 -27.20 5.25 -45.45
CA ASP A 738 -28.44 5.24 -44.70
C ASP A 738 -29.35 4.06 -45.12
N LYS A 739 -28.83 2.82 -44.91
CA LYS A 739 -29.60 1.59 -45.14
C LYS A 739 -29.34 0.63 -44.00
N LEU A 740 -30.40 0.27 -43.27
CA LEU A 740 -30.34 -0.62 -42.14
C LEU A 740 -30.10 -2.06 -42.57
N THR A 741 -29.15 -2.75 -41.93
CA THR A 741 -28.85 -4.17 -42.09
C THR A 741 -30.02 -5.08 -41.75
N TRP A 742 -30.98 -4.59 -40.96
CA TRP A 742 -32.20 -5.30 -40.59
C TRP A 742 -33.06 -5.75 -41.76
N ARG A 743 -33.03 -5.00 -42.87
CA ARG A 743 -33.72 -5.39 -44.09
C ARG A 743 -33.23 -6.72 -44.69
N ARG A 744 -32.00 -7.17 -44.30
CA ARG A 744 -31.42 -8.46 -44.69
C ARG A 744 -31.47 -9.51 -43.56
N GLY A 745 -32.24 -9.25 -42.49
CA GLY A 745 -32.36 -10.13 -41.35
C GLY A 745 -31.20 -10.08 -40.37
N ASN A 746 -30.24 -9.15 -40.52
CA ASN A 746 -29.09 -8.99 -39.63
C ASN A 746 -29.34 -7.90 -38.61
N LEU A 747 -29.11 -8.13 -37.32
CA LEU A 747 -29.32 -7.16 -36.24
C LEU A 747 -28.37 -5.96 -36.30
N GLY A 748 -27.25 -6.07 -37.01
CA GLY A 748 -26.21 -5.07 -37.12
C GLY A 748 -24.83 -5.70 -37.37
N ARG A 749 -23.85 -4.87 -37.69
CA ARG A 749 -22.45 -5.31 -37.87
C ARG A 749 -21.68 -5.06 -36.58
N ILE A 750 -20.99 -6.05 -36.10
CA ILE A 750 -20.09 -5.88 -34.98
C ILE A 750 -18.88 -5.08 -35.45
N THR A 751 -18.73 -3.87 -34.92
CA THR A 751 -17.59 -3.00 -35.20
C THR A 751 -16.49 -3.14 -34.17
N ASN A 752 -16.87 -3.39 -32.92
CA ASN A 752 -15.94 -3.63 -31.82
C ASN A 752 -16.60 -4.62 -30.86
N THR A 753 -15.84 -5.60 -30.39
CA THR A 753 -16.25 -6.44 -29.26
C THR A 753 -15.03 -6.86 -28.45
N GLY A 754 -15.19 -6.80 -27.14
CA GLY A 754 -14.20 -7.25 -26.18
C GLY A 754 -14.82 -8.27 -25.21
N TRP A 755 -14.16 -9.38 -25.06
CA TRP A 755 -14.55 -10.43 -24.13
C TRP A 755 -13.42 -10.64 -23.14
N SER A 756 -13.75 -10.70 -21.88
CA SER A 756 -12.81 -11.13 -20.85
C SER A 756 -13.47 -12.12 -19.93
N PHE A 757 -12.82 -13.22 -19.68
CA PHE A 757 -13.21 -14.14 -18.64
C PHE A 757 -12.01 -14.59 -17.85
N GLY A 758 -12.20 -14.66 -16.54
CA GLY A 758 -11.20 -15.10 -15.60
C GLY A 758 -11.72 -16.27 -14.78
N TYR A 759 -10.82 -17.19 -14.49
CA TYR A 759 -11.08 -18.30 -13.58
C TYR A 759 -9.91 -18.46 -12.62
N THR A 760 -10.22 -18.60 -11.33
CA THR A 760 -9.23 -18.85 -10.29
C THR A 760 -9.37 -20.27 -9.75
N PHE A 761 -8.38 -21.08 -10.03
CA PHE A 761 -8.20 -22.39 -9.42
C PHE A 761 -7.52 -22.20 -8.05
N LYS A 762 -8.00 -22.91 -7.06
CA LYS A 762 -7.36 -22.96 -5.74
C LYS A 762 -7.31 -24.41 -5.29
N SER A 763 -6.24 -24.78 -4.58
CA SER A 763 -6.23 -25.99 -3.80
C SER A 763 -7.43 -25.98 -2.84
N ARG A 764 -7.93 -27.13 -2.45
CA ARG A 764 -8.89 -27.18 -1.35
C ARG A 764 -8.24 -26.52 -0.14
N ASP A 765 -8.98 -25.65 0.56
CA ASP A 765 -8.55 -25.20 1.87
C ASP A 765 -8.42 -26.48 2.71
N SER A 766 -7.22 -26.94 2.93
CA SER A 766 -6.92 -27.93 3.94
C SER A 766 -7.07 -27.21 5.30
N SER A 767 -8.29 -26.86 5.66
CA SER A 767 -8.65 -26.69 7.06
C SER A 767 -8.76 -28.08 7.67
N ILE A 768 -7.73 -28.88 7.54
CA ILE A 768 -7.48 -29.94 8.51
C ILE A 768 -7.01 -29.16 9.74
N PRO A 769 -7.75 -29.20 10.86
CA PRO A 769 -7.25 -28.67 12.12
C PRO A 769 -5.87 -29.32 12.27
N ALA A 770 -4.88 -28.50 12.62
CA ALA A 770 -3.59 -29.03 13.02
C ALA A 770 -3.90 -30.19 13.96
N ILE A 771 -3.50 -31.42 13.59
CA ILE A 771 -3.79 -32.60 14.36
C ILE A 771 -2.90 -32.47 15.61
N ASN A 772 -3.32 -31.61 16.54
CA ASN A 772 -2.71 -31.50 17.85
C ASN A 772 -3.24 -32.61 18.77
N ASP A 773 -4.24 -33.36 18.31
CA ASP A 773 -4.80 -34.47 19.05
C ASP A 773 -4.67 -35.77 18.20
N ILE A 774 -3.64 -36.52 18.51
CA ILE A 774 -3.33 -37.83 17.92
C ILE A 774 -4.51 -38.81 18.02
N ASN A 775 -5.37 -38.62 18.99
CA ASN A 775 -6.56 -39.43 19.22
C ASN A 775 -7.72 -39.11 18.25
N SER A 776 -7.60 -38.04 17.43
CA SER A 776 -8.63 -37.66 16.49
C SER A 776 -8.52 -38.31 15.11
N ILE A 777 -7.49 -39.15 14.89
CA ILE A 777 -7.32 -39.87 13.60
C ILE A 777 -8.18 -41.14 13.66
N PRO A 778 -9.20 -41.28 12.79
CA PRO A 778 -10.01 -42.48 12.73
C PRO A 778 -9.15 -43.71 12.37
N PRO A 779 -9.34 -44.85 13.02
CA PRO A 779 -8.58 -46.08 12.76
C PRO A 779 -8.62 -46.58 11.31
N GLU A 780 -9.70 -46.29 10.62
CA GLU A 780 -9.97 -46.69 9.23
C GLU A 780 -9.11 -45.96 8.19
N ASN A 781 -8.48 -44.84 8.56
CA ASN A 781 -7.62 -44.08 7.65
C ASN A 781 -6.14 -44.44 7.81
N MET A 782 -5.80 -45.44 8.60
CA MET A 782 -4.46 -45.95 8.71
C MET A 782 -4.12 -46.93 7.57
N ASN A 783 -3.07 -46.61 6.81
CA ASN A 783 -2.61 -47.52 5.78
C ASN A 783 -1.96 -48.76 6.40
N PRO A 784 -2.54 -49.97 6.26
CA PRO A 784 -2.03 -51.20 6.90
C PRO A 784 -0.64 -51.63 6.39
N PHE A 785 -0.16 -51.06 5.27
CA PHE A 785 1.15 -51.40 4.69
C PHE A 785 2.37 -50.83 5.42
N TYR A 786 2.16 -49.97 6.42
CA TYR A 786 3.29 -49.34 7.14
C TYR A 786 3.76 -50.09 8.40
N ASP A 787 3.09 -51.17 8.76
CA ASP A 787 3.56 -52.07 9.84
C ASP A 787 3.73 -53.48 9.28
N PRO A 788 4.88 -53.78 8.66
CA PRO A 788 5.11 -55.11 8.03
C PRO A 788 5.10 -56.27 9.04
N TYR A 789 5.11 -56.04 10.31
CA TYR A 789 5.16 -57.04 11.37
C TYR A 789 3.94 -57.06 12.31
N GLY A 790 3.03 -56.07 12.24
CA GLY A 790 1.82 -56.05 13.08
C GLY A 790 2.09 -55.99 14.60
N THR A 791 3.29 -55.69 15.03
CA THR A 791 3.77 -55.79 16.38
C THR A 791 3.80 -54.45 17.13
N MET A 792 3.54 -53.34 16.46
CA MET A 792 3.63 -52.00 17.03
C MET A 792 2.36 -51.66 17.83
N ASP A 793 2.55 -51.14 19.07
CA ASP A 793 1.46 -50.63 19.90
C ASP A 793 0.59 -49.65 19.11
N PRO A 794 -0.75 -49.75 19.16
CA PRO A 794 -1.66 -48.88 18.39
C PRO A 794 -1.45 -47.37 18.66
N VAL A 795 -1.02 -46.99 19.85
CA VAL A 795 -0.73 -45.59 20.21
C VAL A 795 0.58 -45.12 19.61
N LEU A 796 1.62 -45.94 19.67
CA LEU A 796 2.93 -45.65 19.04
C LEU A 796 2.82 -45.63 17.53
N ARG A 797 2.01 -46.54 16.96
CA ARG A 797 1.71 -46.55 15.52
C ARG A 797 1.01 -45.25 15.06
N ARG A 798 0.04 -44.77 15.87
CA ARG A 798 -0.63 -43.47 15.59
C ARG A 798 0.36 -42.30 15.67
N GLN A 799 1.25 -42.28 16.64
CA GLN A 799 2.31 -41.28 16.77
C GLN A 799 3.24 -41.28 15.56
N TYR A 800 3.68 -42.46 15.13
CA TYR A 800 4.56 -42.61 13.98
C TYR A 800 3.89 -42.16 12.69
N MET A 801 2.62 -42.56 12.48
CA MET A 801 1.83 -42.13 11.34
C MET A 801 1.55 -40.62 11.36
N ALA A 802 1.30 -40.03 12.51
CA ALA A 802 1.12 -38.57 12.61
C ALA A 802 2.42 -37.81 12.29
N GLN A 803 3.59 -38.35 12.66
CA GLN A 803 4.89 -37.77 12.32
C GLN A 803 5.31 -37.98 10.86
N SER A 804 4.84 -39.07 10.22
CA SER A 804 5.16 -39.39 8.84
C SER A 804 4.13 -38.93 7.82
N TYR A 805 3.00 -38.38 8.28
CA TYR A 805 1.96 -37.84 7.39
C TYR A 805 2.40 -36.50 6.82
N TYR A 806 2.96 -36.54 5.63
CA TYR A 806 3.13 -35.33 4.83
C TYR A 806 1.84 -35.05 4.08
N ASP A 807 1.20 -33.91 4.38
CA ASP A 807 0.11 -33.42 3.56
C ASP A 807 0.67 -32.89 2.24
N PHE A 808 0.53 -33.69 1.19
CA PHE A 808 0.92 -33.32 -0.18
C PHE A 808 -0.03 -32.30 -0.82
N SER A 809 -1.10 -31.88 -0.14
CA SER A 809 -1.99 -30.82 -0.61
C SER A 809 -1.36 -29.44 -0.36
N LEU A 810 -0.32 -29.12 -1.12
CA LEU A 810 0.28 -27.79 -1.09
C LEU A 810 -0.76 -26.72 -1.40
N PRO A 811 -0.85 -25.64 -0.58
CA PRO A 811 -1.74 -24.53 -0.89
C PRO A 811 -1.24 -23.81 -2.14
N TRP A 812 -2.02 -23.86 -3.19
CA TRP A 812 -1.75 -23.16 -4.45
C TRP A 812 -2.98 -22.43 -4.97
N ASN A 813 -2.76 -21.40 -5.72
CA ASN A 813 -3.76 -20.74 -6.53
C ASN A 813 -3.21 -20.44 -7.92
N VAL A 814 -4.06 -20.57 -8.95
CA VAL A 814 -3.75 -20.20 -10.32
C VAL A 814 -4.92 -19.44 -10.90
N GLY A 815 -4.70 -18.19 -11.23
CA GLY A 815 -5.62 -17.34 -11.96
C GLY A 815 -5.33 -17.40 -13.45
N LEU A 816 -6.33 -17.69 -14.26
CA LEU A 816 -6.29 -17.60 -15.71
C LEU A 816 -7.22 -16.49 -16.17
N ASN A 817 -6.72 -15.59 -17.01
CA ASN A 817 -7.47 -14.51 -17.62
C ASN A 817 -7.33 -14.58 -19.12
N TYR A 818 -8.43 -14.78 -19.83
CA TYR A 818 -8.45 -14.76 -21.28
C TYR A 818 -9.17 -13.51 -21.79
N ASN A 819 -8.51 -12.77 -22.65
CA ASN A 819 -9.03 -11.54 -23.22
C ASN A 819 -9.02 -11.62 -24.74
N VAL A 820 -10.14 -11.27 -25.34
CA VAL A 820 -10.30 -11.15 -26.80
C VAL A 820 -10.77 -9.73 -27.10
N ASN A 821 -10.07 -9.06 -27.99
CA ASN A 821 -10.52 -7.79 -28.58
C ASN A 821 -10.60 -7.95 -30.08
N TYR A 822 -11.77 -7.66 -30.62
CA TYR A 822 -12.02 -7.60 -32.05
C TYR A 822 -12.43 -6.19 -32.44
N SER A 823 -11.79 -5.63 -33.45
CA SER A 823 -12.14 -4.33 -34.01
C SER A 823 -12.03 -4.34 -35.54
N VAL A 824 -12.92 -3.60 -36.19
CA VAL A 824 -12.93 -3.41 -37.63
C VAL A 824 -12.47 -1.99 -37.93
N GLN A 825 -11.41 -1.87 -38.72
CA GLN A 825 -10.91 -0.59 -39.21
C GLN A 825 -11.05 -0.59 -40.74
N TYR A 826 -11.56 0.52 -41.26
CA TYR A 826 -11.63 0.78 -42.70
C TYR A 826 -10.42 1.62 -43.07
N VAL A 827 -9.56 1.07 -43.94
CA VAL A 827 -8.31 1.73 -44.37
C VAL A 827 -8.50 2.32 -45.74
N ASN A 828 -8.24 3.62 -45.86
CA ASN A 828 -8.34 4.35 -47.12
C ASN A 828 -6.93 4.84 -47.55
N ASN A 829 -6.01 3.92 -47.83
CA ASN A 829 -4.68 4.22 -48.33
C ASN A 829 -4.50 3.80 -49.80
N GLY A 830 -5.39 4.29 -50.69
CA GLY A 830 -5.28 3.95 -52.12
C GLY A 830 -5.75 2.52 -52.49
N THR A 831 -5.84 1.60 -51.57
CA THR A 831 -6.49 0.32 -51.68
C THR A 831 -7.58 0.22 -50.61
N THR A 832 -8.83 0.25 -51.07
CA THR A 832 -10.00 0.12 -50.19
C THR A 832 -10.03 -1.25 -49.56
N GLY A 833 -9.90 -1.31 -48.23
CA GLY A 833 -9.88 -2.56 -47.50
C GLY A 833 -10.46 -2.47 -46.10
N VAL A 834 -11.05 -3.60 -45.68
CA VAL A 834 -11.50 -3.81 -44.29
C VAL A 834 -10.42 -4.55 -43.51
N LYS A 835 -9.76 -3.85 -42.61
CA LYS A 835 -8.79 -4.47 -41.69
C LYS A 835 -9.53 -4.95 -40.45
N ARG A 836 -9.51 -6.23 -40.18
CA ARG A 836 -10.05 -6.86 -39.00
C ARG A 836 -8.88 -7.15 -38.05
N ASN A 837 -8.87 -6.50 -36.89
CA ASN A 837 -7.87 -6.72 -35.87
C ASN A 837 -8.47 -7.61 -34.79
N ILE A 838 -7.88 -8.78 -34.58
CA ILE A 838 -8.21 -9.69 -33.48
C ILE A 838 -6.97 -9.80 -32.61
N THR A 839 -7.12 -9.44 -31.35
CA THR A 839 -6.08 -9.63 -30.35
C THR A 839 -6.59 -10.59 -29.30
N GLN A 840 -5.86 -11.70 -29.07
CA GLN A 840 -6.23 -12.73 -28.11
C GLN A 840 -5.06 -12.94 -27.17
N THR A 841 -5.30 -12.79 -25.88
CA THR A 841 -4.27 -12.99 -24.87
C THR A 841 -4.77 -13.89 -23.75
N ILE A 842 -3.95 -14.83 -23.33
CA ILE A 842 -4.12 -15.59 -22.10
C ILE A 842 -3.09 -15.07 -21.10
N GLY A 843 -3.56 -14.51 -19.97
CA GLY A 843 -2.73 -14.19 -18.83
C GLY A 843 -2.86 -15.29 -17.78
N PHE A 844 -1.76 -15.58 -17.10
CA PHE A 844 -1.76 -16.46 -15.93
C PHE A 844 -0.98 -15.84 -14.81
N ASN A 845 -1.47 -16.04 -13.61
CA ASN A 845 -0.79 -15.71 -12.37
C ASN A 845 -1.03 -16.84 -11.38
N GLY A 846 0.01 -17.26 -10.71
CA GLY A 846 -0.09 -18.36 -9.76
C GLY A 846 0.79 -18.15 -8.55
N SER A 847 0.40 -18.74 -7.44
CA SER A 847 1.24 -18.89 -6.27
C SER A 847 1.15 -20.32 -5.75
N ILE A 848 2.27 -20.82 -5.28
CA ILE A 848 2.38 -22.11 -4.60
C ILE A 848 3.19 -21.90 -3.32
N THR A 849 2.68 -22.41 -2.23
CA THR A 849 3.38 -22.42 -0.92
C THR A 849 3.88 -23.83 -0.68
N PHE A 850 5.18 -24.05 -0.84
CA PHE A 850 5.80 -25.37 -0.64
C PHE A 850 5.88 -25.76 0.82
N SER A 851 6.03 -24.75 1.70
CA SER A 851 6.03 -24.89 3.15
C SER A 851 5.67 -23.53 3.75
N GLU A 852 5.44 -23.46 5.06
CA GLU A 852 5.25 -22.18 5.79
C GLU A 852 6.43 -21.20 5.57
N LYS A 853 7.60 -21.75 5.24
CA LYS A 853 8.84 -20.99 5.04
C LYS A 853 9.25 -20.82 3.57
N MET A 854 8.52 -21.37 2.60
CA MET A 854 8.89 -21.30 1.17
C MET A 854 7.67 -21.13 0.27
N SER A 855 7.69 -20.10 -0.56
CA SER A 855 6.66 -19.82 -1.55
C SER A 855 7.25 -19.44 -2.90
N ALA A 856 6.51 -19.73 -3.96
CA ALA A 856 6.82 -19.25 -5.30
C ALA A 856 5.59 -18.60 -5.94
N THR A 857 5.82 -17.52 -6.69
CA THR A 857 4.81 -16.85 -7.50
C THR A 857 5.25 -16.83 -8.95
N VAL A 858 4.33 -17.08 -9.85
CA VAL A 858 4.56 -17.07 -11.30
C VAL A 858 3.53 -16.16 -11.93
N SER A 859 3.95 -15.27 -12.80
CA SER A 859 3.06 -14.46 -13.62
C SER A 859 3.54 -14.40 -15.04
N GLY A 860 2.62 -14.35 -16.00
CA GLY A 860 2.95 -14.27 -17.40
C GLY A 860 1.71 -14.32 -18.28
N GLY A 861 1.93 -14.45 -19.57
CA GLY A 861 0.86 -14.60 -20.52
C GLY A 861 1.35 -15.07 -21.88
N TYR A 862 0.39 -15.36 -22.73
CA TYR A 862 0.61 -15.79 -24.10
C TYR A 862 -0.26 -14.99 -25.05
N ASP A 863 0.35 -14.32 -25.99
CA ASP A 863 -0.33 -13.60 -27.06
C ASP A 863 -0.57 -14.58 -28.21
N ILE A 864 -1.81 -15.06 -28.31
CA ILE A 864 -2.22 -16.03 -29.34
C ILE A 864 -2.17 -15.39 -30.74
N SER A 865 -2.51 -14.11 -30.84
CA SER A 865 -2.55 -13.38 -32.13
C SER A 865 -1.16 -13.25 -32.76
N ASN A 866 -0.12 -13.11 -31.94
CA ASN A 866 1.26 -12.97 -32.39
C ASN A 866 2.11 -14.22 -32.12
N ASN A 867 1.51 -15.28 -31.59
CA ASN A 867 2.13 -16.58 -31.30
C ASN A 867 3.42 -16.45 -30.43
N ARG A 868 3.36 -15.65 -29.33
CA ARG A 868 4.52 -15.40 -28.48
C ARG A 868 4.14 -15.30 -27.00
N LEU A 869 5.07 -15.75 -26.16
CA LEU A 869 4.99 -15.50 -24.72
C LEU A 869 5.17 -14.02 -24.43
N THR A 870 4.35 -13.49 -23.55
CA THR A 870 4.56 -12.18 -22.96
C THR A 870 5.66 -12.27 -21.90
N THR A 871 6.16 -11.15 -21.44
CA THR A 871 7.11 -11.11 -20.33
C THR A 871 6.55 -11.86 -19.14
N SER A 872 7.27 -12.90 -18.73
CA SER A 872 6.88 -13.77 -17.61
C SER A 872 7.89 -13.62 -16.48
N SER A 873 7.43 -13.67 -15.25
CA SER A 873 8.27 -13.58 -14.06
C SER A 873 8.00 -14.73 -13.10
N ILE A 874 9.07 -15.20 -12.47
CA ILE A 874 9.06 -16.22 -11.42
C ILE A 874 9.75 -15.59 -10.21
N ASN A 875 9.06 -15.58 -9.07
CA ASN A 875 9.64 -15.11 -7.82
C ASN A 875 9.55 -16.22 -6.79
N ILE A 876 10.65 -16.53 -6.16
CA ILE A 876 10.76 -17.52 -5.10
C ILE A 876 11.23 -16.81 -3.84
N SER A 877 10.55 -17.06 -2.72
CA SER A 877 10.95 -16.57 -1.42
C SER A 877 11.09 -17.73 -0.45
N ARG A 878 12.13 -17.70 0.38
CA ARG A 878 12.38 -18.70 1.41
C ARG A 878 12.84 -18.05 2.70
N ASP A 879 12.19 -18.43 3.75
CA ASP A 879 12.56 -18.13 5.12
C ASP A 879 13.55 -19.17 5.63
N LEU A 880 14.77 -18.76 5.94
CA LEU A 880 15.86 -19.58 6.42
C LEU A 880 16.12 -19.35 7.91
N HIS A 881 15.09 -19.21 8.72
CA HIS A 881 15.15 -18.91 10.16
C HIS A 881 15.68 -17.50 10.44
N CYS A 882 16.98 -17.31 10.58
CA CYS A 882 17.63 -16.01 10.82
C CYS A 882 17.85 -15.21 9.53
N TRP A 883 17.79 -15.85 8.36
CA TRP A 883 18.01 -15.29 7.05
C TRP A 883 16.73 -15.31 6.23
N GLN A 884 16.67 -14.45 5.24
CA GLN A 884 15.64 -14.49 4.18
C GLN A 884 16.32 -14.58 2.82
N MET A 885 15.77 -15.40 1.95
CA MET A 885 16.22 -15.54 0.57
C MET A 885 15.10 -15.18 -0.38
N SER A 886 15.42 -14.44 -1.43
CA SER A 886 14.50 -14.20 -2.55
C SER A 886 15.24 -14.33 -3.88
N PHE A 887 14.56 -14.95 -4.85
CA PHE A 887 15.05 -15.11 -6.21
C PHE A 887 13.94 -14.66 -7.16
N SER A 888 14.26 -13.70 -8.02
CA SER A 888 13.36 -13.18 -9.04
C SER A 888 13.99 -13.45 -10.41
N TRP A 889 13.20 -14.01 -11.33
CA TRP A 889 13.70 -14.42 -12.64
C TRP A 889 12.70 -14.10 -13.75
N ILE A 890 13.18 -13.47 -14.81
CA ILE A 890 12.47 -13.21 -16.06
C ILE A 890 13.19 -14.02 -17.15
N PRO A 891 12.70 -15.23 -17.45
CA PRO A 891 13.42 -16.19 -18.31
C PRO A 891 13.39 -15.83 -19.79
N PHE A 892 12.37 -15.11 -20.26
CA PHE A 892 12.12 -14.91 -21.69
C PHE A 892 11.90 -13.45 -22.06
N GLY A 893 12.16 -13.13 -23.34
CA GLY A 893 11.90 -11.82 -23.92
C GLY A 893 13.10 -10.88 -23.87
N HIS A 894 12.87 -9.65 -24.27
CA HIS A 894 13.87 -8.58 -24.30
C HIS A 894 14.38 -8.20 -22.89
N TYR A 895 13.56 -8.42 -21.87
CA TYR A 895 13.83 -8.04 -20.49
C TYR A 895 14.38 -9.21 -19.65
N LYS A 896 15.08 -10.17 -20.26
CA LYS A 896 15.72 -11.27 -19.52
C LYS A 896 16.56 -10.70 -18.38
N SER A 897 16.30 -11.15 -17.18
CA SER A 897 17.01 -10.71 -15.99
C SER A 897 16.77 -11.66 -14.84
N TRP A 898 17.69 -11.68 -13.90
CA TRP A 898 17.45 -12.36 -12.63
C TRP A 898 18.13 -11.59 -11.50
N SER A 899 17.57 -11.74 -10.30
CA SER A 899 18.15 -11.20 -9.08
C SER A 899 18.04 -12.23 -7.97
N PHE A 900 19.10 -12.39 -7.23
CA PHE A 900 19.19 -13.22 -6.04
C PHE A 900 19.56 -12.33 -4.86
N HIS A 901 18.84 -12.49 -3.78
CA HIS A 901 19.08 -11.82 -2.52
C HIS A 901 19.05 -12.84 -1.40
N ILE A 902 20.05 -12.82 -0.52
CA ILE A 902 20.04 -13.48 0.77
C ILE A 902 20.58 -12.51 1.80
N GLY A 903 19.88 -12.32 2.91
CA GLY A 903 20.26 -11.36 3.93
C GLY A 903 19.67 -11.70 5.29
N VAL A 904 20.26 -11.16 6.34
CA VAL A 904 19.79 -11.32 7.71
C VAL A 904 18.49 -10.58 7.91
N LYS A 905 17.54 -11.17 8.62
CA LYS A 905 16.22 -10.59 8.91
C LYS A 905 16.27 -9.42 9.91
N ALA A 906 17.20 -9.48 10.85
CA ALA A 906 17.29 -8.49 11.92
C ALA A 906 17.67 -7.12 11.36
N ALA A 907 16.97 -6.09 11.81
CA ALA A 907 17.17 -4.73 11.33
C ALA A 907 18.57 -4.18 11.68
N SER A 908 19.16 -4.62 12.79
CA SER A 908 20.50 -4.23 13.24
C SER A 908 21.62 -4.74 12.33
N LEU A 909 21.41 -5.86 11.63
CA LEU A 909 22.39 -6.51 10.73
C LEU A 909 21.90 -6.60 9.28
N LYS A 910 20.99 -5.74 8.85
CA LYS A 910 20.41 -5.74 7.49
C LYS A 910 21.45 -5.57 6.36
N ASP A 911 22.61 -5.01 6.68
CA ASP A 911 23.70 -4.84 5.73
C ASP A 911 24.53 -6.15 5.54
N LEU A 912 24.31 -7.16 6.39
CA LEU A 912 24.82 -8.51 6.21
C LEU A 912 23.94 -9.24 5.21
N LYS A 913 24.23 -9.03 3.93
CA LYS A 913 23.48 -9.55 2.79
C LYS A 913 24.39 -9.83 1.61
N TYR A 914 23.95 -10.73 0.75
CA TYR A 914 24.55 -10.97 -0.55
C TYR A 914 23.49 -10.73 -1.62
N ASP A 915 23.74 -9.77 -2.48
CA ASP A 915 22.90 -9.42 -3.62
C ASP A 915 23.68 -9.72 -4.90
N LYS A 916 23.10 -10.53 -5.79
CA LYS A 916 23.62 -10.77 -7.13
C LYS A 916 22.50 -10.64 -8.13
N SER A 917 22.71 -9.89 -9.17
CA SER A 917 21.72 -9.69 -10.22
C SER A 917 22.39 -9.61 -11.58
N GLN A 918 21.65 -10.04 -12.59
CA GLN A 918 21.97 -9.83 -13.98
C GLN A 918 20.79 -9.11 -14.62
N SER A 919 21.04 -7.91 -15.08
CA SER A 919 20.03 -7.08 -15.71
C SER A 919 19.94 -7.36 -17.21
N MET A 920 18.90 -6.86 -17.86
CA MET A 920 18.79 -6.94 -19.31
C MET A 920 19.95 -6.19 -20.02
N TYR A 921 20.51 -5.19 -19.36
CA TYR A 921 21.62 -4.39 -19.90
C TYR A 921 22.94 -5.17 -19.97
N ASP A 922 23.05 -6.27 -19.21
CA ASP A 922 24.21 -7.16 -19.21
C ASP A 922 24.16 -8.21 -20.34
N ASN A 923 23.00 -8.36 -21.00
CA ASN A 923 22.74 -9.40 -22.02
C ASN A 923 22.73 -8.88 -23.46
N ILE A 924 23.06 -7.61 -23.69
CA ILE A 924 23.02 -7.07 -25.05
C ILE A 924 24.39 -7.27 -25.73
N TYR A 925 24.46 -8.34 -26.48
CA TYR A 925 25.42 -8.57 -27.55
C TYR A 925 24.72 -8.28 -28.88
#